data_1c3836d7e105263de648c2fac22488d7
#
_entry.id   1c3836d7e105263de648c2fac22488d7
#
_cell.length_a   1.000
_cell.length_b   1.000
_cell.length_c   1.000
_cell.angle_alpha   90.00
_cell.angle_beta   90.00
_cell.angle_gamma   90.00
#
_symmetry.space_group_name_H-M   'P 1'
#
loop_
_entity.id
_entity.type
_entity.pdbx_description
1 polymer ?
#
loop_
_entity_poly.entity_id
_entity_poly.type
_entity_poly.pdbx_seq_one_letter_code
_entity_poly.pdbx_strand_id
1 'polypeptide(L)'
;MECIHKFLEEPGFLVNHHLDSFNQFVKQIPEIIKNQNPLTNLKNKDDKNVFRYACRLWVGTKTSSELVFGVPVFTENGVQKPLYPNDARLRNLTYYFSIHAKITFEIEIDGVVQEHTPEEMVFLGNFPIMLQSEICILHNVPPEVRFAMGECRSDPGGYFIIDGSEKVIICQEGRARNTICTTKKYSDKYYYSADIKSYSDDGVTFPRVAAVRIATKEDASSSVRTKDGVTLHEMVVELPDVRLPIPLFVVMRALGVLTDKQIIETCLLGENNFQEHFHESVCDAMGIYTQHHALEFIGSFTKYKSLQYAVHILVKLFLSHMGDQLIDKAFFLGHMVKKVLRMALGVDPVSDRDSFRMKRVEPSGVLLHDLFHDFYHKQLEHVGVEIDRAHNKNKNFFNEPANFPTLFLANYHQFFEERITEKGLITGFKGRWGATEYTQLVGVSQKLNRLSFNSAISHLRKCVLQLDDSAKVIAPRLLHSSQWGLFDPVDSDGADVGTHKQLSLCSRITDGFPKKRVLDVMAEYELLILPLHTLTVESATLVKLFLNGQWVGCIEEPEITLYTLVECRRTGILPSTTSISWNIGENTLYIYTDAGRLQRPLFYVNHKRKLSYSPERLGSWVDMTRGDIKKPCMIEYLDADESNSSLIGFDPLENFEKTLYTHVEIHGSSLLGFMGNQTIFVQHNPLPRNAFSCGQSRQAVSVYHTNYQNRMDTMGVVLNYGQTPLIQSNFLQPFKSLPCGANAIVAIMCYTGYNTEDAILFNRSSLERGMFNTSYFKTYEVSESNGDIPLVFQGSTNTDENGIVQMNTEVRPDTVLMRMAQGDSIKNIYPNRDQEGRVDRTF
;
A
#
# COMPACT_ATOMS: atom_id res chain seq x y z
N MET A 1 18.75 -22.79 -10.11
CA MET A 1 17.59 -23.44 -9.50
C MET A 1 17.70 -23.57 -7.98
N GLU A 2 18.82 -23.98 -7.42
CA GLU A 2 19.04 -24.14 -5.98
C GLU A 2 18.67 -22.91 -5.16
N CYS A 3 19.00 -21.69 -5.61
CA CYS A 3 18.59 -20.46 -4.93
C CYS A 3 17.07 -20.30 -4.86
N ILE A 4 16.33 -20.72 -5.92
CA ILE A 4 14.87 -20.67 -5.91
C ILE A 4 14.27 -21.67 -4.92
N HIS A 5 14.90 -22.85 -4.78
CA HIS A 5 14.48 -23.79 -3.72
C HIS A 5 14.64 -23.17 -2.33
N LYS A 6 15.77 -22.48 -2.09
CA LYS A 6 15.98 -21.77 -0.82
C LYS A 6 14.96 -20.65 -0.57
N PHE A 7 14.50 -19.97 -1.61
CA PHE A 7 13.41 -19.02 -1.51
C PHE A 7 12.09 -19.69 -1.09
N LEU A 8 11.80 -20.87 -1.65
CA LEU A 8 10.57 -21.62 -1.32
C LEU A 8 10.59 -22.23 0.09
N GLU A 9 11.78 -22.43 0.67
CA GLU A 9 11.95 -22.90 2.06
C GLU A 9 11.73 -21.78 3.10
N GLU A 10 11.74 -20.50 2.69
CA GLU A 10 11.58 -19.35 3.59
C GLU A 10 10.16 -19.30 4.15
N PRO A 11 9.97 -19.22 5.48
CA PRO A 11 8.65 -19.09 6.08
C PRO A 11 7.92 -17.84 5.58
N GLY A 12 6.67 -17.99 5.15
CA GLY A 12 5.85 -16.87 4.71
C GLY A 12 6.21 -16.26 3.35
N PHE A 13 7.12 -16.84 2.59
CA PHE A 13 7.62 -16.29 1.32
C PHE A 13 6.53 -15.83 0.34
N LEU A 14 5.37 -16.49 0.35
CA LEU A 14 4.25 -16.13 -0.53
C LEU A 14 3.58 -14.80 -0.14
N VAL A 15 3.62 -14.42 1.12
CA VAL A 15 2.86 -13.29 1.68
C VAL A 15 3.72 -12.29 2.46
N ASN A 16 5.05 -12.38 2.35
CA ASN A 16 5.97 -11.49 3.07
C ASN A 16 5.67 -10.00 2.84
N HIS A 17 5.27 -9.62 1.62
CA HIS A 17 4.87 -8.24 1.31
C HIS A 17 3.71 -7.74 2.17
N HIS A 18 2.78 -8.60 2.58
CA HIS A 18 1.71 -8.25 3.51
C HIS A 18 2.19 -8.24 4.95
N LEU A 19 2.92 -9.28 5.38
CA LEU A 19 3.39 -9.43 6.75
C LEU A 19 4.37 -8.32 7.15
N ASP A 20 5.40 -8.09 6.33
CA ASP A 20 6.42 -7.06 6.59
C ASP A 20 5.79 -5.67 6.63
N SER A 21 4.93 -5.37 5.66
CA SER A 21 4.21 -4.10 5.58
C SER A 21 3.29 -3.89 6.79
N PHE A 22 2.55 -4.90 7.24
CA PHE A 22 1.69 -4.80 8.42
C PHE A 22 2.50 -4.64 9.71
N ASN A 23 3.59 -5.41 9.87
CA ASN A 23 4.49 -5.28 11.02
C ASN A 23 5.10 -3.87 11.10
N GLN A 24 5.47 -3.30 9.95
CA GLN A 24 5.94 -1.92 9.87
C GLN A 24 4.85 -0.92 10.27
N PHE A 25 3.62 -1.09 9.78
CA PHE A 25 2.48 -0.25 10.17
C PHE A 25 2.28 -0.23 11.70
N VAL A 26 2.28 -1.40 12.35
CA VAL A 26 2.12 -1.49 13.81
C VAL A 26 3.24 -0.73 14.54
N LYS A 27 4.48 -0.84 14.06
CA LYS A 27 5.64 -0.10 14.60
C LYS A 27 5.54 1.42 14.39
N GLN A 28 4.81 1.86 13.35
CA GLN A 28 4.59 3.28 13.02
C GLN A 28 3.42 3.92 13.79
N ILE A 29 2.50 3.15 14.37
CA ILE A 29 1.35 3.70 15.12
C ILE A 29 1.78 4.76 16.17
N PRO A 30 2.81 4.55 17.01
CA PRO A 30 3.27 5.55 17.95
C PRO A 30 3.74 6.86 17.27
N GLU A 31 4.36 6.76 16.11
CA GLU A 31 4.82 7.91 15.34
C GLU A 31 3.64 8.68 14.71
N ILE A 32 2.64 7.99 14.18
CA ILE A 32 1.42 8.61 13.67
C ILE A 32 0.72 9.41 14.78
N ILE A 33 0.59 8.83 15.97
CA ILE A 33 -0.01 9.50 17.14
C ILE A 33 0.82 10.72 17.55
N LYS A 34 2.14 10.58 17.61
CA LYS A 34 3.06 11.66 17.95
C LYS A 34 2.95 12.84 17.00
N ASN A 35 2.91 12.57 15.70
CA ASN A 35 2.90 13.61 14.67
C ASN A 35 1.60 14.44 14.66
N GLN A 36 0.51 13.90 15.21
CA GLN A 36 -0.76 14.61 15.35
C GLN A 36 -0.94 15.29 16.73
N ASN A 37 -0.02 15.11 17.67
CA ASN A 37 0.03 15.80 18.95
C ASN A 37 0.69 17.19 18.81
N PRO A 38 0.33 18.19 19.66
CA PRO A 38 -0.78 18.15 20.64
C PRO A 38 -2.11 18.61 20.03
N LEU A 39 -3.22 18.12 20.56
CA LEU A 39 -4.52 18.72 20.31
C LEU A 39 -4.64 20.00 21.17
N THR A 40 -4.68 21.15 20.51
CA THR A 40 -4.73 22.46 21.19
C THR A 40 -6.17 22.99 21.24
N ASN A 41 -6.65 23.28 22.44
CA ASN A 41 -7.95 23.88 22.66
C ASN A 41 -7.77 25.25 23.37
N LEU A 42 -8.26 26.31 22.73
CA LEU A 42 -8.12 27.71 23.20
C LEU A 42 -9.46 28.23 23.66
N LYS A 43 -9.51 28.81 24.87
CA LYS A 43 -10.74 29.34 25.47
C LYS A 43 -10.54 30.74 26.04
N ASN A 44 -11.64 31.38 26.28
CA ASN A 44 -11.77 32.69 26.97
C ASN A 44 -10.93 33.78 26.29
N LYS A 45 -11.45 34.31 25.19
CA LYS A 45 -10.80 35.37 24.39
C LYS A 45 -10.96 36.75 25.08
N ASP A 46 -9.86 37.43 25.31
CA ASP A 46 -9.83 38.76 25.90
C ASP A 46 -10.21 39.85 24.87
N ASP A 47 -10.49 41.05 25.31
CA ASP A 47 -10.81 42.23 24.47
C ASP A 47 -9.72 42.55 23.43
N LYS A 48 -8.49 42.12 23.70
CA LYS A 48 -7.34 42.24 22.80
C LYS A 48 -7.19 41.09 21.80
N ASN A 49 -8.18 40.22 21.69
CA ASN A 49 -8.14 39.01 20.86
C ASN A 49 -7.11 37.93 21.27
N VAL A 50 -6.57 37.99 22.49
CA VAL A 50 -5.67 36.98 23.06
C VAL A 50 -6.47 35.98 23.89
N PHE A 51 -6.16 34.70 23.76
CA PHE A 51 -6.78 33.65 24.56
C PHE A 51 -6.10 33.58 25.93
N ARG A 52 -6.89 33.60 26.99
CA ARG A 52 -6.41 33.54 28.39
C ARG A 52 -6.13 32.12 28.85
N TYR A 53 -6.89 31.14 28.27
CA TYR A 53 -6.81 29.73 28.63
C TYR A 53 -6.45 28.89 27.39
N ALA A 54 -5.45 28.05 27.54
CA ALA A 54 -5.08 27.05 26.54
C ALA A 54 -4.93 25.69 27.22
N CYS A 55 -5.41 24.66 26.56
CA CYS A 55 -5.12 23.28 26.95
C CYS A 55 -4.52 22.57 25.74
N ARG A 56 -3.36 21.98 25.96
CA ARG A 56 -2.70 21.09 24.99
C ARG A 56 -2.79 19.65 25.52
N LEU A 57 -3.48 18.80 24.75
CA LEU A 57 -3.67 17.39 25.09
C LEU A 57 -2.68 16.55 24.27
N TRP A 58 -1.92 15.72 24.96
CA TRP A 58 -0.95 14.80 24.39
C TRP A 58 -1.40 13.35 24.61
N VAL A 59 -1.59 12.59 23.53
CA VAL A 59 -1.90 11.16 23.60
C VAL A 59 -0.59 10.37 23.54
N GLY A 60 -0.36 9.47 24.49
CA GLY A 60 0.87 8.72 24.65
C GLY A 60 1.98 9.50 25.34
N THR A 61 1.68 10.59 26.03
CA THR A 61 2.61 11.58 26.61
C THR A 61 3.38 12.40 25.57
N LYS A 62 4.20 13.36 25.99
CA LYS A 62 5.00 14.20 25.08
C LYS A 62 5.98 13.40 24.22
N THR A 63 6.41 12.24 24.68
CA THR A 63 7.33 11.34 23.97
C THR A 63 6.61 10.30 23.13
N SER A 64 5.30 10.17 23.29
CA SER A 64 4.44 9.11 22.68
C SER A 64 4.95 7.68 22.94
N SER A 65 5.68 7.48 24.00
CA SER A 65 6.26 6.19 24.40
C SER A 65 5.34 5.37 25.32
N GLU A 66 4.29 5.98 25.90
CA GLU A 66 3.39 5.32 26.84
C GLU A 66 2.11 4.84 26.15
N LEU A 67 2.30 3.98 25.15
CA LEU A 67 1.25 3.21 24.47
C LEU A 67 1.41 1.74 24.81
N VAL A 68 0.32 1.08 25.19
CA VAL A 68 0.29 -0.34 25.52
C VAL A 68 -0.55 -1.09 24.50
N PHE A 69 0.06 -2.09 23.86
CA PHE A 69 -0.59 -3.00 22.93
C PHE A 69 -1.01 -4.26 23.69
N GLY A 70 -2.32 -4.48 23.76
CA GLY A 70 -2.87 -5.64 24.45
C GLY A 70 -2.86 -6.88 23.57
N VAL A 71 -2.90 -8.05 24.21
CA VAL A 71 -3.02 -9.34 23.52
C VAL A 71 -4.47 -9.62 23.09
N PRO A 72 -4.71 -10.48 22.08
CA PRO A 72 -6.06 -10.90 21.71
C PRO A 72 -6.76 -11.64 22.84
N VAL A 73 -7.87 -11.10 23.34
CA VAL A 73 -8.68 -11.71 24.41
C VAL A 73 -10.15 -11.53 24.11
N PHE A 74 -10.98 -12.44 24.61
CA PHE A 74 -12.43 -12.29 24.65
C PHE A 74 -12.96 -12.62 26.03
N THR A 75 -14.10 -12.07 26.39
CA THR A 75 -14.72 -12.28 27.68
C THR A 75 -15.88 -13.28 27.56
N GLU A 76 -15.80 -14.37 28.29
CA GLU A 76 -16.86 -15.38 28.37
C GLU A 76 -17.24 -15.58 29.82
N ASN A 77 -18.51 -15.39 30.16
CA ASN A 77 -19.04 -15.48 31.53
C ASN A 77 -18.25 -14.64 32.56
N GLY A 78 -17.78 -13.45 32.15
CA GLY A 78 -17.00 -12.57 33.03
C GLY A 78 -15.52 -12.94 33.17
N VAL A 79 -15.05 -14.01 32.52
CA VAL A 79 -13.63 -14.44 32.53
C VAL A 79 -12.99 -14.07 31.20
N GLN A 80 -11.86 -13.40 31.26
CA GLN A 80 -11.04 -13.15 30.08
C GLN A 80 -10.28 -14.41 29.66
N LYS A 81 -10.43 -14.77 28.38
CA LYS A 81 -9.74 -15.91 27.75
C LYS A 81 -8.95 -15.43 26.54
N PRO A 82 -7.81 -16.07 26.21
CA PRO A 82 -7.10 -15.75 24.96
C PRO A 82 -7.97 -16.08 23.75
N LEU A 83 -7.99 -15.18 22.77
CA LEU A 83 -8.73 -15.36 21.52
C LEU A 83 -7.80 -15.97 20.47
N TYR A 84 -8.09 -17.19 20.05
CA TYR A 84 -7.40 -17.83 18.93
C TYR A 84 -8.08 -17.51 17.60
N PRO A 85 -7.35 -17.47 16.48
CA PRO A 85 -7.94 -17.14 15.17
C PRO A 85 -9.08 -18.07 14.77
N ASN A 86 -8.96 -19.38 15.01
CA ASN A 86 -10.05 -20.30 14.69
C ASN A 86 -11.30 -20.09 15.56
N ASP A 87 -11.13 -19.75 16.85
CA ASP A 87 -12.24 -19.39 17.72
C ASP A 87 -12.94 -18.11 17.24
N ALA A 88 -12.15 -17.14 16.73
CA ALA A 88 -12.72 -15.93 16.16
C ALA A 88 -13.57 -16.23 14.91
N ARG A 89 -13.15 -17.19 14.06
CA ARG A 89 -13.97 -17.63 12.91
C ARG A 89 -15.25 -18.33 13.35
N LEU A 90 -15.15 -19.28 14.30
CA LEU A 90 -16.30 -20.09 14.74
C LEU A 90 -17.34 -19.29 15.53
N ARG A 91 -16.89 -18.28 16.26
CA ARG A 91 -17.75 -17.44 17.14
C ARG A 91 -18.17 -16.12 16.50
N ASN A 92 -17.88 -15.90 15.21
CA ASN A 92 -18.15 -14.65 14.50
C ASN A 92 -17.55 -13.42 15.20
N LEU A 93 -16.34 -13.57 15.75
CA LEU A 93 -15.62 -12.48 16.41
C LEU A 93 -14.58 -11.87 15.47
N THR A 94 -14.17 -10.64 15.78
CA THR A 94 -13.02 -10.01 15.15
C THR A 94 -11.75 -10.36 15.92
N TYR A 95 -10.72 -10.82 15.21
CA TYR A 95 -9.40 -11.08 15.80
C TYR A 95 -8.62 -9.78 15.89
N TYR A 96 -8.38 -9.26 17.10
CA TYR A 96 -7.87 -7.91 17.33
C TYR A 96 -6.87 -7.84 18.50
N PHE A 97 -6.11 -6.75 18.54
CA PHE A 97 -5.37 -6.27 19.70
C PHE A 97 -5.94 -4.93 20.16
N SER A 98 -5.82 -4.65 21.46
CA SER A 98 -6.25 -3.37 22.02
C SER A 98 -5.10 -2.37 22.09
N ILE A 99 -5.41 -1.07 21.97
CA ILE A 99 -4.44 0.01 22.22
C ILE A 99 -4.95 0.85 23.39
N HIS A 100 -4.08 1.01 24.39
CA HIS A 100 -4.29 1.89 25.52
C HIS A 100 -3.22 2.97 25.52
N ALA A 101 -3.59 4.20 25.82
CA ALA A 101 -2.69 5.35 25.83
C ALA A 101 -2.79 6.10 27.15
N LYS A 102 -1.65 6.52 27.67
CA LYS A 102 -1.60 7.50 28.76
C LYS A 102 -1.77 8.88 28.16
N ILE A 103 -2.47 9.78 28.86
CA ILE A 103 -2.75 11.13 28.40
C ILE A 103 -2.03 12.15 29.29
N THR A 104 -1.48 13.19 28.67
CA THR A 104 -0.91 14.34 29.37
C THR A 104 -1.63 15.61 28.96
N PHE A 105 -2.06 16.38 29.94
CA PHE A 105 -2.65 17.72 29.74
C PHE A 105 -1.62 18.77 30.15
N GLU A 106 -1.38 19.71 29.28
CA GLU A 106 -0.64 20.93 29.55
C GLU A 106 -1.63 22.09 29.53
N ILE A 107 -1.97 22.59 30.71
CA ILE A 107 -2.99 23.62 30.91
C ILE A 107 -2.31 24.94 31.19
N GLU A 108 -2.54 25.93 30.35
CA GLU A 108 -2.02 27.29 30.49
C GLU A 108 -3.16 28.21 30.88
N ILE A 109 -2.98 28.88 32.01
CA ILE A 109 -3.96 29.86 32.56
C ILE A 109 -3.20 31.18 32.80
N ASP A 110 -3.57 32.24 32.11
CA ASP A 110 -2.97 33.58 32.23
C ASP A 110 -1.42 33.55 32.12
N GLY A 111 -0.89 32.66 31.26
CA GLY A 111 0.57 32.49 31.04
C GLY A 111 1.26 31.55 32.01
N VAL A 112 0.56 30.96 32.98
CA VAL A 112 1.12 29.93 33.90
C VAL A 112 0.77 28.55 33.36
N VAL A 113 1.77 27.75 33.08
CA VAL A 113 1.63 26.40 32.55
C VAL A 113 1.67 25.38 33.68
N GLN A 114 0.68 24.49 33.73
CA GLN A 114 0.61 23.34 34.63
C GLN A 114 0.48 22.05 33.82
N GLU A 115 1.27 21.04 34.16
CA GLU A 115 1.22 19.72 33.54
C GLU A 115 0.53 18.71 34.46
N HIS A 116 -0.43 17.96 33.91
CA HIS A 116 -1.19 16.94 34.62
C HIS A 116 -1.20 15.66 33.78
N THR A 117 -0.78 14.55 34.39
CA THR A 117 -0.82 13.22 33.76
C THR A 117 -1.60 12.26 34.63
N PRO A 118 -2.86 11.94 34.30
CA PRO A 118 -3.67 10.95 35.02
C PRO A 118 -2.97 9.57 35.02
N GLU A 119 -3.18 8.79 36.09
CA GLU A 119 -2.59 7.46 36.21
C GLU A 119 -3.27 6.42 35.28
N GLU A 120 -4.58 6.53 35.12
CA GLU A 120 -5.36 5.60 34.31
C GLU A 120 -5.16 5.85 32.81
N MET A 121 -4.99 4.77 32.06
CA MET A 121 -4.86 4.80 30.62
C MET A 121 -6.24 4.89 29.94
N VAL A 122 -6.29 5.61 28.83
CA VAL A 122 -7.48 5.67 27.99
C VAL A 122 -7.42 4.57 26.93
N PHE A 123 -8.54 3.90 26.75
CA PHE A 123 -8.71 2.91 25.70
C PHE A 123 -8.99 3.57 24.37
N LEU A 124 -8.10 3.40 23.39
CA LEU A 124 -8.25 3.99 22.05
C LEU A 124 -9.07 3.13 21.08
N GLY A 125 -9.14 1.82 21.34
CA GLY A 125 -9.94 0.89 20.54
C GLY A 125 -9.28 -0.45 20.30
N ASN A 126 -10.01 -1.32 19.59
CA ASN A 126 -9.57 -2.63 19.13
C ASN A 126 -9.21 -2.59 17.65
N PHE A 127 -8.06 -3.11 17.28
CA PHE A 127 -7.51 -3.04 15.94
C PHE A 127 -7.25 -4.45 15.37
N PRO A 128 -7.70 -4.76 14.15
CA PRO A 128 -7.54 -6.09 13.58
C PRO A 128 -6.09 -6.53 13.47
N ILE A 129 -5.83 -7.82 13.74
CA ILE A 129 -4.52 -8.45 13.60
C ILE A 129 -4.47 -9.22 12.28
N MET A 130 -3.38 -9.06 11.55
CA MET A 130 -3.06 -9.92 10.42
C MET A 130 -2.51 -11.27 10.92
N LEU A 131 -3.03 -12.37 10.38
CA LEU A 131 -2.60 -13.70 10.75
C LEU A 131 -1.11 -13.91 10.40
N GLN A 132 -0.39 -14.54 11.31
CA GLN A 132 1.05 -14.82 11.28
C GLN A 132 1.97 -13.58 11.31
N SER A 133 1.44 -12.36 11.54
CA SER A 133 2.25 -11.18 11.86
C SER A 133 2.96 -11.30 13.21
N GLU A 134 3.92 -10.42 13.51
CA GLU A 134 4.69 -10.40 14.77
C GLU A 134 3.81 -10.35 16.03
N ILE A 135 2.65 -9.69 15.98
CA ILE A 135 1.70 -9.59 17.10
C ILE A 135 0.66 -10.70 17.13
N CYS A 136 0.64 -11.59 16.16
CA CYS A 136 -0.28 -12.72 16.08
C CYS A 136 0.20 -13.87 16.98
N ILE A 137 -0.73 -14.52 17.70
CA ILE A 137 -0.43 -15.72 18.51
C ILE A 137 0.22 -16.84 17.68
N LEU A 138 -0.07 -16.90 16.38
CA LEU A 138 0.46 -17.92 15.45
C LEU A 138 1.89 -17.61 14.96
N HIS A 139 2.47 -16.47 15.34
CA HIS A 139 3.80 -16.09 14.88
C HIS A 139 4.86 -17.11 15.29
N ASN A 140 5.66 -17.57 14.32
CA ASN A 140 6.72 -18.58 14.53
C ASN A 140 6.27 -19.92 15.14
N VAL A 141 4.95 -20.21 15.15
CA VAL A 141 4.43 -21.49 15.65
C VAL A 141 4.65 -22.58 14.59
N PRO A 142 5.17 -23.77 14.96
CA PRO A 142 5.37 -24.89 14.03
C PRO A 142 4.06 -25.34 13.36
N PRO A 143 4.08 -25.82 12.11
CA PRO A 143 2.87 -26.22 11.37
C PRO A 143 2.00 -27.25 12.08
N GLU A 144 2.59 -28.21 12.80
CA GLU A 144 1.84 -29.24 13.53
C GLU A 144 1.09 -28.66 14.74
N VAL A 145 1.69 -27.70 15.44
CA VAL A 145 1.02 -27.02 16.56
C VAL A 145 -0.10 -26.14 16.03
N ARG A 146 0.13 -25.41 14.92
CA ARG A 146 -0.93 -24.64 14.24
C ARG A 146 -2.11 -25.54 13.84
N PHE A 147 -1.82 -26.73 13.33
CA PHE A 147 -2.87 -27.72 12.99
C PHE A 147 -3.67 -28.13 14.22
N ALA A 148 -3.03 -28.37 15.35
CA ALA A 148 -3.71 -28.69 16.61
C ALA A 148 -4.58 -27.52 17.12
N MET A 149 -4.22 -26.28 16.77
CA MET A 149 -4.99 -25.07 17.09
C MET A 149 -6.15 -24.81 16.10
N GLY A 150 -6.40 -25.71 15.14
CA GLY A 150 -7.48 -25.58 14.15
C GLY A 150 -7.05 -24.91 12.83
N GLU A 151 -5.79 -24.54 12.67
CA GLU A 151 -5.28 -23.88 11.46
C GLU A 151 -4.76 -24.87 10.42
N CYS A 152 -4.60 -24.42 9.19
CA CYS A 152 -4.00 -25.21 8.11
C CYS A 152 -2.46 -25.26 8.26
N ARG A 153 -1.86 -26.44 8.01
CA ARG A 153 -0.40 -26.59 8.02
C ARG A 153 0.29 -25.71 6.99
N SER A 154 -0.35 -25.51 5.84
CA SER A 154 0.20 -24.78 4.68
C SER A 154 -0.32 -23.35 4.55
N ASP A 155 -1.11 -22.85 5.51
CA ASP A 155 -1.62 -21.48 5.46
C ASP A 155 -0.48 -20.47 5.70
N PRO A 156 -0.24 -19.55 4.74
CA PRO A 156 0.82 -18.55 4.89
C PRO A 156 0.43 -17.36 5.77
N GLY A 157 -0.86 -17.18 6.13
CA GLY A 157 -1.38 -15.98 6.77
C GLY A 157 -1.55 -14.80 5.80
N GLY A 158 -1.33 -13.57 6.25
CA GLY A 158 -1.44 -12.38 5.42
C GLY A 158 -2.85 -11.83 5.22
N TYR A 159 -3.82 -12.26 6.02
CA TYR A 159 -5.22 -11.83 5.99
C TYR A 159 -5.76 -11.58 7.40
N PHE A 160 -6.97 -11.05 7.49
CA PHE A 160 -7.62 -10.66 8.74
C PHE A 160 -8.89 -11.46 8.97
N ILE A 161 -9.34 -11.55 10.23
CA ILE A 161 -10.64 -12.12 10.60
C ILE A 161 -11.50 -11.01 11.18
N ILE A 162 -12.57 -10.66 10.49
CA ILE A 162 -13.52 -9.59 10.87
C ILE A 162 -14.92 -10.20 10.94
N ASP A 163 -15.52 -10.15 12.12
CA ASP A 163 -16.84 -10.74 12.38
C ASP A 163 -16.90 -12.19 11.85
N GLY A 164 -15.88 -13.00 12.16
CA GLY A 164 -15.75 -14.40 11.72
C GLY A 164 -15.37 -14.61 10.24
N SER A 165 -15.39 -13.56 9.42
CA SER A 165 -15.09 -13.63 8.00
C SER A 165 -13.62 -13.31 7.72
N GLU A 166 -12.96 -14.15 6.91
CA GLU A 166 -11.58 -13.90 6.46
C GLU A 166 -11.58 -12.79 5.40
N LYS A 167 -10.83 -11.72 5.67
CA LYS A 167 -10.72 -10.53 4.82
C LYS A 167 -9.27 -10.34 4.37
N VAL A 168 -9.08 -10.13 3.08
CA VAL A 168 -7.78 -9.79 2.48
C VAL A 168 -7.83 -8.35 1.98
N ILE A 169 -6.74 -7.62 2.21
CA ILE A 169 -6.53 -6.30 1.62
C ILE A 169 -5.73 -6.52 0.33
N ILE A 170 -6.34 -6.18 -0.80
CA ILE A 170 -5.71 -6.31 -2.11
C ILE A 170 -4.73 -5.17 -2.32
N CYS A 171 -3.51 -5.51 -2.77
CA CYS A 171 -2.52 -4.50 -3.11
C CYS A 171 -3.07 -3.56 -4.22
N GLN A 172 -2.89 -2.27 -4.02
CA GLN A 172 -3.38 -1.24 -4.95
C GLN A 172 -2.22 -0.65 -5.74
N GLU A 173 -2.37 -0.59 -7.06
CA GLU A 173 -1.44 0.11 -7.92
C GLU A 173 -1.79 1.60 -7.96
N GLY A 174 -0.85 2.46 -7.62
CA GLY A 174 -1.03 3.90 -7.57
C GLY A 174 0.10 4.67 -8.21
N ARG A 175 -0.09 5.97 -8.39
CA ARG A 175 0.96 6.88 -8.87
C ARG A 175 2.01 7.11 -7.78
N ALA A 176 3.29 7.10 -8.16
CA ALA A 176 4.38 7.45 -7.26
C ALA A 176 4.22 8.87 -6.71
N ARG A 177 4.42 9.03 -5.41
CA ARG A 177 4.45 10.33 -4.72
C ARG A 177 5.77 11.04 -5.06
N ASN A 178 5.80 12.36 -5.01
CA ASN A 178 6.99 13.20 -5.21
C ASN A 178 7.71 13.02 -6.56
N THR A 179 7.01 12.52 -7.58
CA THR A 179 7.56 12.30 -8.92
C THR A 179 6.89 13.23 -9.92
N ILE A 180 7.70 13.96 -10.68
CA ILE A 180 7.22 14.90 -11.70
C ILE A 180 6.74 14.10 -12.91
N CYS A 181 5.50 14.34 -13.32
CA CYS A 181 4.89 13.75 -14.50
C CYS A 181 4.57 14.83 -15.52
N THR A 182 5.10 14.72 -16.72
CA THR A 182 4.80 15.63 -17.83
C THR A 182 3.71 15.04 -18.71
N THR A 183 2.80 15.89 -19.19
CA THR A 183 1.64 15.50 -19.99
C THR A 183 1.43 16.44 -21.16
N LYS A 184 1.11 15.87 -22.34
CA LYS A 184 0.59 16.60 -23.49
C LYS A 184 -0.94 16.49 -23.57
N LYS A 185 -1.58 17.48 -24.21
CA LYS A 185 -3.04 17.53 -24.40
C LYS A 185 -3.81 17.45 -23.08
N TYR A 186 -3.35 18.22 -22.08
CA TYR A 186 -4.01 18.25 -20.79
C TYR A 186 -5.43 18.82 -20.85
N SER A 187 -5.57 19.99 -21.51
CA SER A 187 -6.86 20.64 -21.81
C SER A 187 -6.73 21.58 -23.00
N ASP A 188 -7.84 22.10 -23.53
CA ASP A 188 -7.85 23.03 -24.65
C ASP A 188 -7.10 24.34 -24.34
N LYS A 189 -7.16 24.80 -23.08
CA LYS A 189 -6.46 26.00 -22.62
C LYS A 189 -4.99 25.73 -22.29
N TYR A 190 -4.69 24.58 -21.68
CA TYR A 190 -3.36 24.19 -21.20
C TYR A 190 -2.94 22.89 -21.87
N TYR A 191 -2.20 23.01 -22.97
CA TYR A 191 -1.80 21.82 -23.73
C TYR A 191 -0.68 21.03 -23.06
N TYR A 192 0.28 21.73 -22.41
CA TYR A 192 1.41 21.13 -21.72
C TYR A 192 1.30 21.33 -20.21
N SER A 193 1.54 20.27 -19.48
CA SER A 193 1.51 20.26 -18.00
C SER A 193 2.65 19.44 -17.42
N ALA A 194 3.22 19.91 -16.31
CA ALA A 194 4.04 19.10 -15.41
C ALA A 194 3.41 19.13 -14.03
N ASP A 195 3.02 17.98 -13.50
CA ASP A 195 2.33 17.86 -12.24
C ASP A 195 3.06 16.90 -11.28
N ILE A 196 2.97 17.19 -9.99
CA ILE A 196 3.54 16.40 -8.92
C ILE A 196 2.52 16.20 -7.80
N LYS A 197 2.42 14.96 -7.28
CA LYS A 197 1.69 14.65 -6.05
C LYS A 197 2.68 14.75 -4.90
N SER A 198 2.74 15.93 -4.27
CA SER A 198 3.68 16.22 -3.18
C SER A 198 3.18 15.66 -1.87
N TYR A 199 4.06 15.01 -1.14
CA TYR A 199 3.82 14.41 0.16
C TYR A 199 5.04 14.56 1.04
N SER A 200 4.87 15.12 2.25
CA SER A 200 5.95 15.27 3.22
C SER A 200 6.29 13.94 3.88
N ASP A 201 7.57 13.71 4.18
CA ASP A 201 8.02 12.52 4.92
C ASP A 201 7.51 12.48 6.36
N ASP A 202 7.14 13.65 6.93
CA ASP A 202 6.61 13.73 8.29
C ASP A 202 5.23 13.08 8.44
N GLY A 203 4.55 12.78 7.32
CA GLY A 203 3.22 12.15 7.30
C GLY A 203 2.10 13.01 7.91
N VAL A 204 2.38 14.26 8.26
CA VAL A 204 1.42 15.17 8.93
C VAL A 204 0.40 15.73 7.95
N THR A 205 0.85 16.04 6.73
CA THR A 205 0.01 16.67 5.70
C THR A 205 -0.45 15.65 4.66
N PHE A 206 -1.70 15.78 4.23
CA PHE A 206 -2.21 14.96 3.13
C PHE A 206 -1.47 15.27 1.82
N PRO A 207 -1.33 14.28 0.91
CA PRO A 207 -0.76 14.49 -0.40
C PRO A 207 -1.49 15.60 -1.16
N ARG A 208 -0.75 16.59 -1.67
CA ARG A 208 -1.30 17.71 -2.45
C ARG A 208 -0.71 17.72 -3.85
N VAL A 209 -1.55 18.09 -4.82
CA VAL A 209 -1.09 18.24 -6.20
C VAL A 209 -0.66 19.68 -6.43
N ALA A 210 0.52 19.84 -7.02
CA ALA A 210 1.01 21.09 -7.58
C ALA A 210 1.31 20.87 -9.07
N ALA A 211 1.02 21.85 -9.90
CA ALA A 211 1.28 21.73 -11.33
C ALA A 211 1.80 23.03 -11.95
N VAL A 212 2.66 22.89 -12.94
CA VAL A 212 3.07 23.96 -13.86
C VAL A 212 2.39 23.69 -15.20
N ARG A 213 1.69 24.67 -15.73
CA ARG A 213 1.00 24.57 -17.02
C ARG A 213 1.40 25.68 -17.96
N ILE A 214 1.46 25.37 -19.24
CA ILE A 214 1.71 26.34 -20.31
C ILE A 214 0.41 26.54 -21.05
N ALA A 215 -0.05 27.79 -21.09
CA ALA A 215 -1.20 28.18 -21.89
C ALA A 215 -0.83 28.14 -23.38
N THR A 216 -1.80 27.83 -24.21
CA THR A 216 -1.62 27.72 -25.67
C THR A 216 -2.78 28.40 -26.38
N LYS A 217 -2.49 29.09 -27.46
CA LYS A 217 -3.50 29.63 -28.36
C LYS A 217 -3.23 29.16 -29.80
N GLU A 218 -4.28 28.99 -30.55
CA GLU A 218 -4.21 28.71 -32.00
C GLU A 218 -4.06 30.00 -32.79
N ASP A 219 -3.06 30.85 -32.50
CA ASP A 219 -2.83 32.07 -33.28
C ASP A 219 -1.83 31.85 -34.40
N ALA A 220 -2.26 32.15 -35.62
CA ALA A 220 -1.48 31.96 -36.87
C ALA A 220 -0.28 32.90 -37.03
N SER A 221 -0.10 33.89 -36.10
CA SER A 221 0.82 35.03 -36.31
C SER A 221 2.14 34.95 -35.53
N SER A 222 2.32 34.00 -34.61
CA SER A 222 3.55 33.96 -33.83
C SER A 222 4.65 33.09 -34.47
N SER A 223 5.89 33.56 -34.37
CA SER A 223 7.07 32.99 -35.03
C SER A 223 7.62 31.72 -34.35
N VAL A 224 7.22 31.42 -33.12
CA VAL A 224 7.76 30.31 -32.34
C VAL A 224 6.69 29.23 -32.14
N ARG A 225 6.74 28.19 -32.98
CA ARG A 225 5.85 27.03 -32.90
C ARG A 225 6.60 25.82 -32.37
N THR A 226 5.93 25.04 -31.54
CA THR A 226 6.42 23.73 -31.11
C THR A 226 6.38 22.72 -32.27
N LYS A 227 7.02 21.57 -32.12
CA LYS A 227 6.91 20.47 -33.09
C LYS A 227 5.47 20.04 -33.36
N ASP A 228 4.58 20.27 -32.40
CA ASP A 228 3.14 19.94 -32.49
C ASP A 228 2.33 21.06 -33.18
N GLY A 229 3.00 22.15 -33.68
CA GLY A 229 2.35 23.28 -34.33
C GLY A 229 1.63 24.26 -33.42
N VAL A 230 1.81 24.15 -32.11
CA VAL A 230 1.16 24.95 -31.05
C VAL A 230 2.09 26.07 -30.61
N THR A 231 1.56 27.29 -30.41
CA THR A 231 2.30 28.41 -29.83
C THR A 231 2.25 28.38 -28.29
N LEU A 232 3.41 28.63 -27.67
CA LEU A 232 3.51 28.70 -26.20
C LEU A 232 3.18 30.14 -25.76
N HIS A 233 2.41 30.27 -24.70
CA HIS A 233 2.05 31.51 -24.04
C HIS A 233 2.48 31.52 -22.56
N GLU A 234 1.70 32.20 -21.72
CA GLU A 234 1.99 32.34 -20.30
C GLU A 234 2.10 31.01 -19.56
N MET A 235 3.01 30.97 -18.60
CA MET A 235 3.19 29.86 -17.70
C MET A 235 2.51 30.16 -16.36
N VAL A 236 1.68 29.22 -15.92
CA VAL A 236 0.94 29.34 -14.67
C VAL A 236 1.23 28.15 -13.74
N VAL A 237 1.08 28.41 -12.43
CA VAL A 237 1.29 27.44 -11.38
C VAL A 237 -0.02 27.19 -10.65
N GLU A 238 -0.43 25.94 -10.53
CA GLU A 238 -1.51 25.54 -9.64
C GLU A 238 -0.98 25.28 -8.25
N LEU A 239 -1.48 26.08 -7.31
CA LEU A 239 -1.19 25.94 -5.88
C LEU A 239 -2.33 25.21 -5.16
N PRO A 240 -2.02 24.37 -4.15
CA PRO A 240 -3.06 23.79 -3.31
C PRO A 240 -3.92 24.86 -2.63
N ASP A 241 -5.21 24.62 -2.47
CA ASP A 241 -6.18 25.50 -1.81
C ASP A 241 -6.30 26.92 -2.37
N VAL A 242 -5.80 27.16 -3.58
CA VAL A 242 -5.95 28.41 -4.34
C VAL A 242 -6.91 28.16 -5.52
N ARG A 243 -7.89 29.05 -5.68
CA ARG A 243 -9.00 28.83 -6.63
C ARG A 243 -8.61 28.92 -8.11
N LEU A 244 -7.63 29.73 -8.42
CA LEU A 244 -7.17 29.97 -9.80
C LEU A 244 -5.68 29.72 -9.93
N PRO A 245 -5.19 29.26 -11.10
CA PRO A 245 -3.78 29.20 -11.39
C PRO A 245 -3.14 30.59 -11.29
N ILE A 246 -1.96 30.70 -10.72
CA ILE A 246 -1.23 31.94 -10.49
C ILE A 246 -0.09 32.05 -11.51
N PRO A 247 0.19 33.24 -12.09
CA PRO A 247 1.33 33.45 -12.98
C PRO A 247 2.66 33.01 -12.34
N LEU A 248 3.53 32.38 -13.12
CA LEU A 248 4.80 31.81 -12.64
C LEU A 248 5.65 32.84 -11.89
N PHE A 249 5.83 34.02 -12.46
CA PHE A 249 6.70 35.06 -11.86
C PHE A 249 6.16 35.58 -10.53
N VAL A 250 4.85 35.63 -10.36
CA VAL A 250 4.23 36.00 -9.07
C VAL A 250 4.55 34.95 -8.00
N VAL A 251 4.44 33.66 -8.35
CA VAL A 251 4.77 32.57 -7.40
C VAL A 251 6.26 32.59 -7.06
N MET A 252 7.15 32.79 -8.04
CA MET A 252 8.59 32.86 -7.80
C MET A 252 8.98 34.04 -6.90
N ARG A 253 8.35 35.22 -7.10
CA ARG A 253 8.53 36.39 -6.22
C ARG A 253 8.01 36.13 -4.81
N ALA A 254 6.88 35.45 -4.67
CA ALA A 254 6.36 35.05 -3.37
C ALA A 254 7.31 34.05 -2.63
N LEU A 255 8.03 33.22 -3.36
CA LEU A 255 9.05 32.31 -2.84
C LEU A 255 10.39 33.00 -2.54
N GLY A 256 10.55 34.29 -2.86
CA GLY A 256 11.72 35.09 -2.51
C GLY A 256 12.70 35.38 -3.66
N VAL A 257 12.41 34.90 -4.89
CA VAL A 257 13.23 35.24 -6.07
C VAL A 257 12.61 36.44 -6.76
N LEU A 258 13.23 37.62 -6.62
CA LEU A 258 12.58 38.92 -6.95
C LEU A 258 12.79 39.38 -8.38
N THR A 259 14.00 39.25 -8.91
CA THR A 259 14.33 39.83 -10.23
C THR A 259 14.04 38.84 -11.34
N ASP A 260 13.55 39.35 -12.48
CA ASP A 260 13.19 38.53 -13.65
C ASP A 260 14.37 37.71 -14.16
N LYS A 261 15.57 38.30 -14.18
CA LYS A 261 16.79 37.59 -14.54
C LYS A 261 17.06 36.39 -13.61
N GLN A 262 16.98 36.58 -12.29
CA GLN A 262 17.18 35.49 -11.31
C GLN A 262 16.10 34.40 -11.47
N ILE A 263 14.84 34.77 -11.75
CA ILE A 263 13.77 33.80 -11.96
C ILE A 263 14.09 32.93 -13.18
N ILE A 264 14.48 33.53 -14.31
CA ILE A 264 14.83 32.79 -15.53
C ILE A 264 16.07 31.90 -15.28
N GLU A 265 17.09 32.42 -14.64
CA GLU A 265 18.30 31.67 -14.29
C GLU A 265 17.99 30.48 -13.36
N THR A 266 17.13 30.66 -12.35
CA THR A 266 16.68 29.59 -11.46
C THR A 266 15.88 28.51 -12.20
N CYS A 267 15.06 28.91 -13.20
CA CYS A 267 14.30 27.97 -14.01
C CYS A 267 15.18 27.19 -15.00
N LEU A 268 16.11 27.86 -15.67
CA LEU A 268 16.86 27.27 -16.79
C LEU A 268 18.19 26.65 -16.36
N LEU A 269 18.84 27.16 -15.30
CA LEU A 269 20.14 26.68 -14.81
C LEU A 269 21.15 26.49 -15.98
N GLY A 270 21.41 27.55 -16.73
CA GLY A 270 22.42 27.56 -17.81
C GLY A 270 21.95 27.15 -19.21
N GLU A 271 20.72 26.65 -19.39
CA GLU A 271 20.17 26.38 -20.72
C GLU A 271 19.58 27.65 -21.34
N ASN A 272 20.44 28.55 -21.87
CA ASN A 272 20.03 29.86 -22.36
C ASN A 272 19.12 29.84 -23.60
N ASN A 273 19.03 28.72 -24.29
CA ASN A 273 18.26 28.59 -25.55
C ASN A 273 16.73 28.72 -25.37
N PHE A 274 16.24 28.68 -24.13
CA PHE A 274 14.80 28.72 -23.82
C PHE A 274 14.34 30.05 -23.20
N GLN A 275 15.20 31.06 -23.09
CA GLN A 275 14.87 32.34 -22.47
C GLN A 275 13.72 33.09 -23.16
N GLU A 276 13.63 33.00 -24.48
CA GLU A 276 12.60 33.67 -25.27
C GLU A 276 11.15 33.27 -24.89
N HIS A 277 10.98 32.04 -24.38
CA HIS A 277 9.66 31.52 -23.98
C HIS A 277 9.11 32.10 -22.68
N PHE A 278 9.90 32.89 -21.94
CA PHE A 278 9.45 33.53 -20.70
C PHE A 278 8.82 34.91 -20.94
N HIS A 279 8.92 35.48 -22.13
CA HIS A 279 8.49 36.86 -22.40
C HIS A 279 7.03 37.09 -22.00
N GLU A 280 6.10 36.28 -22.45
CA GLU A 280 4.67 36.37 -22.14
C GLU A 280 4.42 36.25 -20.60
N SER A 281 5.13 35.37 -19.94
CA SER A 281 5.01 35.16 -18.48
C SER A 281 5.54 36.34 -17.66
N VAL A 282 6.54 37.08 -18.18
CA VAL A 282 7.02 38.34 -17.58
C VAL A 282 5.94 39.42 -17.68
N CYS A 283 5.34 39.56 -18.90
CA CYS A 283 4.26 40.51 -19.12
C CYS A 283 3.05 40.25 -18.22
N ASP A 284 2.69 39.00 -17.98
CA ASP A 284 1.55 38.60 -17.14
C ASP A 284 1.74 38.93 -15.63
N ALA A 285 2.98 39.13 -15.20
CA ALA A 285 3.32 39.50 -13.82
C ALA A 285 3.65 41.00 -13.63
N MET A 286 3.36 41.83 -14.62
CA MET A 286 3.60 43.27 -14.51
C MET A 286 2.82 43.91 -13.36
N GLY A 287 3.47 44.80 -12.63
CA GLY A 287 2.88 45.50 -11.47
C GLY A 287 3.08 44.84 -10.11
N ILE A 288 3.55 43.60 -10.06
CA ILE A 288 3.80 42.83 -8.83
C ILE A 288 5.31 42.55 -8.71
N TYR A 289 6.05 43.41 -8.08
CA TYR A 289 7.53 43.36 -8.03
C TYR A 289 8.11 42.99 -6.66
N THR A 290 7.30 43.04 -5.60
CA THR A 290 7.76 42.73 -4.25
C THR A 290 7.15 41.42 -3.74
N GLN A 291 7.86 40.78 -2.80
CA GLN A 291 7.36 39.55 -2.18
C GLN A 291 6.02 39.76 -1.46
N HIS A 292 5.85 40.93 -0.78
CA HIS A 292 4.64 41.26 -0.06
C HIS A 292 3.43 41.36 -1.00
N HIS A 293 3.56 42.12 -2.10
CA HIS A 293 2.49 42.24 -3.09
C HIS A 293 2.16 40.89 -3.77
N ALA A 294 3.17 40.03 -4.01
CA ALA A 294 2.95 38.68 -4.55
C ALA A 294 2.15 37.81 -3.58
N LEU A 295 2.45 37.89 -2.27
CA LEU A 295 1.72 37.17 -1.23
C LEU A 295 0.29 37.70 -1.06
N GLU A 296 0.07 39.01 -1.15
CA GLU A 296 -1.26 39.60 -1.12
C GLU A 296 -2.09 39.16 -2.35
N PHE A 297 -1.46 39.14 -3.52
CA PHE A 297 -2.11 38.69 -4.75
C PHE A 297 -2.56 37.23 -4.61
N ILE A 298 -1.68 36.32 -4.17
CA ILE A 298 -2.03 34.90 -3.91
C ILE A 298 -3.12 34.82 -2.84
N GLY A 299 -2.99 35.61 -1.76
CA GLY A 299 -3.95 35.63 -0.65
C GLY A 299 -5.37 35.96 -1.11
N SER A 300 -5.53 36.87 -2.10
CA SER A 300 -6.85 37.25 -2.63
C SER A 300 -7.63 36.09 -3.25
N PHE A 301 -6.97 35.04 -3.76
CA PHE A 301 -7.58 33.86 -4.37
C PHE A 301 -7.75 32.70 -3.40
N THR A 302 -7.35 32.85 -2.13
CA THR A 302 -7.53 31.82 -1.09
C THR A 302 -8.91 31.91 -0.45
N LYS A 303 -9.34 30.83 0.23
CA LYS A 303 -10.62 30.78 0.95
C LYS A 303 -10.76 31.88 2.00
N TYR A 304 -9.67 32.18 2.71
CA TYR A 304 -9.70 33.12 3.84
C TYR A 304 -9.27 34.53 3.44
N LYS A 305 -8.88 34.78 2.20
CA LYS A 305 -8.39 36.07 1.69
C LYS A 305 -7.36 36.73 2.62
N SER A 306 -6.45 35.92 3.14
CA SER A 306 -5.45 36.35 4.14
C SER A 306 -4.04 36.10 3.64
N LEU A 307 -3.17 37.09 3.87
CA LEU A 307 -1.73 36.97 3.59
C LEU A 307 -1.10 35.85 4.42
N GLN A 308 -1.48 35.71 5.70
CA GLN A 308 -0.95 34.68 6.60
C GLN A 308 -1.29 33.27 6.07
N TYR A 309 -2.50 33.10 5.52
CA TYR A 309 -2.89 31.83 4.93
C TYR A 309 -2.13 31.55 3.61
N ALA A 310 -1.84 32.56 2.81
CA ALA A 310 -0.98 32.39 1.63
C ALA A 310 0.44 31.94 2.01
N VAL A 311 1.01 32.52 3.07
CA VAL A 311 2.30 32.05 3.62
C VAL A 311 2.20 30.61 4.09
N HIS A 312 1.14 30.25 4.82
CA HIS A 312 0.92 28.87 5.27
C HIS A 312 0.84 27.88 4.07
N ILE A 313 0.12 28.23 3.00
CA ILE A 313 0.05 27.41 1.78
C ILE A 313 1.46 27.20 1.21
N LEU A 314 2.24 28.26 1.03
CA LEU A 314 3.58 28.17 0.42
C LEU A 314 4.57 27.40 1.30
N VAL A 315 4.51 27.57 2.62
CA VAL A 315 5.44 26.89 3.55
C VAL A 315 5.04 25.42 3.78
N LYS A 316 3.77 25.13 4.04
CA LYS A 316 3.34 23.80 4.51
C LYS A 316 2.68 22.93 3.43
N LEU A 317 1.90 23.52 2.50
CA LEU A 317 1.10 22.73 1.56
C LEU A 317 1.73 22.62 0.16
N PHE A 318 2.37 23.68 -0.32
CA PHE A 318 3.02 23.71 -1.63
C PHE A 318 4.38 23.02 -1.56
N LEU A 319 4.62 22.01 -2.42
CA LEU A 319 5.86 21.24 -2.49
C LEU A 319 6.37 20.85 -1.08
N SER A 320 5.49 20.24 -0.28
CA SER A 320 5.76 19.89 1.12
C SER A 320 6.96 18.95 1.29
N HIS A 321 7.26 18.11 0.28
CA HIS A 321 8.41 17.19 0.27
C HIS A 321 9.77 17.91 0.21
N MET A 322 9.81 19.20 -0.18
CA MET A 322 11.03 20.00 -0.21
C MET A 322 11.40 20.63 1.17
N GLY A 323 10.53 20.45 2.18
CA GLY A 323 10.68 21.08 3.48
C GLY A 323 10.12 22.51 3.54
N ASP A 324 10.49 23.29 4.56
CA ASP A 324 9.90 24.59 4.85
C ASP A 324 10.63 25.77 4.18
N GLN A 325 11.82 25.56 3.59
CA GLN A 325 12.61 26.60 2.96
C GLN A 325 12.02 27.03 1.62
N LEU A 326 11.63 28.30 1.50
CA LEU A 326 10.98 28.83 0.29
C LEU A 326 11.91 28.83 -0.92
N ILE A 327 13.21 29.06 -0.74
CA ILE A 327 14.17 29.11 -1.84
C ILE A 327 14.38 27.74 -2.50
N ASP A 328 14.40 26.67 -1.71
CA ASP A 328 14.53 25.31 -2.23
C ASP A 328 13.31 24.93 -3.07
N LYS A 329 12.12 25.39 -2.65
CA LYS A 329 10.88 25.24 -3.43
C LYS A 329 10.92 26.02 -4.74
N ALA A 330 11.55 27.19 -4.76
CA ALA A 330 11.74 27.97 -5.98
C ALA A 330 12.63 27.24 -6.99
N PHE A 331 13.75 26.65 -6.55
CA PHE A 331 14.60 25.83 -7.41
C PHE A 331 13.86 24.60 -7.96
N PHE A 332 13.10 23.92 -7.11
CA PHE A 332 12.32 22.77 -7.53
C PHE A 332 11.21 23.14 -8.53
N LEU A 333 10.50 24.25 -8.28
CA LEU A 333 9.53 24.82 -9.23
C LEU A 333 10.20 25.15 -10.57
N GLY A 334 11.38 25.80 -10.54
CA GLY A 334 12.19 26.04 -11.73
C GLY A 334 12.53 24.76 -12.49
N HIS A 335 12.87 23.68 -11.78
CA HIS A 335 13.11 22.38 -12.41
C HIS A 335 11.85 21.80 -13.07
N MET A 336 10.66 21.95 -12.48
CA MET A 336 9.38 21.57 -13.12
C MET A 336 9.12 22.39 -14.39
N VAL A 337 9.37 23.69 -14.34
CA VAL A 337 9.26 24.58 -15.52
C VAL A 337 10.22 24.13 -16.62
N LYS A 338 11.47 23.85 -16.30
CA LYS A 338 12.46 23.33 -17.24
C LYS A 338 11.99 22.04 -17.90
N LYS A 339 11.49 21.07 -17.11
CA LYS A 339 10.99 19.79 -17.64
C LYS A 339 9.81 19.98 -18.59
N VAL A 340 8.84 20.83 -18.26
CA VAL A 340 7.68 21.05 -19.14
C VAL A 340 8.07 21.79 -20.42
N LEU A 341 9.00 22.73 -20.37
CA LEU A 341 9.53 23.43 -21.55
C LEU A 341 10.30 22.50 -22.49
N ARG A 342 11.22 21.69 -21.94
CA ARG A 342 11.98 20.71 -22.74
C ARG A 342 11.05 19.72 -23.45
N MET A 343 9.99 19.28 -22.75
CA MET A 343 8.98 18.39 -23.33
C MET A 343 8.13 19.12 -24.40
N ALA A 344 7.72 20.39 -24.16
CA ALA A 344 6.96 21.17 -25.11
C ALA A 344 7.73 21.45 -26.42
N LEU A 345 9.03 21.69 -26.30
CA LEU A 345 9.95 21.90 -27.43
C LEU A 345 10.42 20.59 -28.09
N GLY A 346 10.01 19.44 -27.54
CA GLY A 346 10.30 18.13 -28.11
C GLY A 346 11.76 17.69 -27.92
N VAL A 347 12.47 18.24 -26.93
CA VAL A 347 13.79 17.81 -26.50
C VAL A 347 13.67 16.53 -25.67
N ASP A 348 12.80 16.54 -24.66
CA ASP A 348 12.52 15.38 -23.83
C ASP A 348 11.20 14.70 -24.24
N PRO A 349 11.10 13.37 -24.10
CA PRO A 349 9.83 12.67 -24.32
C PRO A 349 8.82 12.99 -23.21
N VAL A 350 7.55 12.72 -23.48
CA VAL A 350 6.50 12.75 -22.45
C VAL A 350 6.78 11.67 -21.40
N SER A 351 6.49 11.95 -20.14
CA SER A 351 6.64 10.95 -19.07
C SER A 351 5.79 9.72 -19.35
N ASP A 352 6.41 8.56 -19.28
CA ASP A 352 5.73 7.27 -19.41
C ASP A 352 5.00 6.91 -18.12
N ARG A 353 3.69 7.21 -18.08
CA ARG A 353 2.84 6.98 -16.91
C ARG A 353 2.63 5.51 -16.58
N ASP A 354 2.80 4.62 -17.55
CA ASP A 354 2.57 3.19 -17.40
C ASP A 354 3.82 2.45 -16.91
N SER A 355 4.97 3.12 -16.93
CA SER A 355 6.22 2.59 -16.34
C SER A 355 6.12 2.48 -14.83
N PHE A 356 6.59 1.37 -14.27
CA PHE A 356 6.67 1.15 -12.82
C PHE A 356 7.71 2.04 -12.10
N ARG A 357 8.50 2.81 -12.86
CA ARG A 357 9.25 3.95 -12.31
C ARG A 357 8.34 5.03 -11.73
N MET A 358 7.18 5.25 -12.37
CA MET A 358 6.19 6.27 -12.03
C MET A 358 5.05 5.74 -11.15
N LYS A 359 5.10 4.47 -10.79
CA LYS A 359 4.07 3.78 -10.02
C LYS A 359 4.60 3.20 -8.73
N ARG A 360 3.69 3.01 -7.77
CA ARG A 360 3.92 2.28 -6.52
C ARG A 360 2.81 1.27 -6.32
N VAL A 361 3.11 0.19 -5.63
CA VAL A 361 2.14 -0.80 -5.19
C VAL A 361 1.98 -0.67 -3.70
N GLU A 362 0.80 -0.33 -3.25
CA GLU A 362 0.48 -0.11 -1.84
C GLU A 362 -0.02 -1.42 -1.22
N PRO A 363 0.80 -2.11 -0.39
CA PRO A 363 0.39 -3.31 0.33
C PRO A 363 -0.47 -2.96 1.54
N SER A 364 -0.98 -3.98 2.22
CA SER A 364 -1.94 -3.86 3.33
C SER A 364 -1.51 -2.88 4.43
N GLY A 365 -0.24 -2.87 4.82
CA GLY A 365 0.24 -1.99 5.90
C GLY A 365 0.24 -0.51 5.50
N VAL A 366 0.59 -0.18 4.25
CA VAL A 366 0.56 1.20 3.75
C VAL A 366 -0.88 1.70 3.66
N LEU A 367 -1.79 0.87 3.16
CA LEU A 367 -3.21 1.21 3.08
C LEU A 367 -3.85 1.38 4.48
N LEU A 368 -3.46 0.54 5.44
CA LEU A 368 -3.90 0.66 6.83
C LEU A 368 -3.31 1.89 7.53
N HIS A 369 -2.05 2.24 7.23
CA HIS A 369 -1.41 3.45 7.74
C HIS A 369 -2.19 4.70 7.34
N ASP A 370 -2.50 4.84 6.05
CA ASP A 370 -3.25 6.00 5.55
C ASP A 370 -4.68 6.03 6.13
N LEU A 371 -5.35 4.88 6.21
CA LEU A 371 -6.69 4.78 6.78
C LEU A 371 -6.71 5.09 8.29
N PHE A 372 -5.74 4.56 9.04
CA PHE A 372 -5.60 4.85 10.48
C PHE A 372 -5.32 6.34 10.71
N HIS A 373 -4.39 6.92 9.95
CA HIS A 373 -4.06 8.34 10.02
C HIS A 373 -5.30 9.23 9.84
N ASP A 374 -6.10 8.95 8.80
CA ASP A 374 -7.30 9.72 8.48
C ASP A 374 -8.37 9.63 9.57
N PHE A 375 -8.64 8.43 10.06
CA PHE A 375 -9.66 8.24 11.12
C PHE A 375 -9.18 8.69 12.49
N TYR A 376 -7.88 8.59 12.78
CA TYR A 376 -7.32 9.12 14.01
C TYR A 376 -7.36 10.64 14.04
N HIS A 377 -7.10 11.30 12.91
CA HIS A 377 -7.30 12.74 12.78
C HIS A 377 -8.75 13.15 13.09
N LYS A 378 -9.73 12.44 12.52
CA LYS A 378 -11.16 12.66 12.84
C LYS A 378 -11.48 12.37 14.31
N GLN A 379 -10.84 11.37 14.91
CA GLN A 379 -10.98 11.09 16.34
C GLN A 379 -10.54 12.29 17.17
N LEU A 380 -9.40 12.91 16.87
CA LEU A 380 -8.91 14.10 17.57
C LEU A 380 -9.81 15.32 17.33
N GLU A 381 -10.29 15.52 16.11
CA GLU A 381 -11.29 16.57 15.83
C GLU A 381 -12.54 16.38 16.68
N HIS A 382 -13.03 15.14 16.79
CA HIS A 382 -14.20 14.83 17.62
C HIS A 382 -13.92 15.07 19.12
N VAL A 383 -12.75 14.68 19.62
CA VAL A 383 -12.33 14.99 21.00
C VAL A 383 -12.37 16.50 21.26
N GLY A 384 -11.88 17.31 20.31
CA GLY A 384 -11.97 18.78 20.40
C GLY A 384 -13.42 19.29 20.49
N VAL A 385 -14.32 18.71 19.68
CA VAL A 385 -15.76 19.07 19.71
C VAL A 385 -16.40 18.67 21.06
N GLU A 386 -16.08 17.49 21.60
CA GLU A 386 -16.62 17.05 22.91
C GLU A 386 -16.10 17.92 24.06
N ILE A 387 -14.83 18.33 24.03
CA ILE A 387 -14.28 19.33 24.97
C ILE A 387 -15.06 20.64 24.87
N ASP A 388 -15.35 21.10 23.65
CA ASP A 388 -16.13 22.31 23.44
C ASP A 388 -17.55 22.20 23.95
N ARG A 389 -18.21 21.06 23.75
CA ARG A 389 -19.54 20.75 24.27
C ARG A 389 -19.55 20.73 25.80
N ALA A 390 -18.59 20.03 26.42
CA ALA A 390 -18.45 19.96 27.86
C ALA A 390 -18.23 21.35 28.48
N HIS A 391 -17.36 22.17 27.90
CA HIS A 391 -17.15 23.57 28.34
C HIS A 391 -18.41 24.42 28.21
N ASN A 392 -19.11 24.34 27.07
CA ASN A 392 -20.31 25.16 26.81
C ASN A 392 -21.50 24.78 27.70
N LYS A 393 -21.58 23.52 28.16
CA LYS A 393 -22.64 23.06 29.07
C LYS A 393 -22.63 23.78 30.40
N ASN A 394 -21.44 24.12 30.95
CA ASN A 394 -21.28 24.83 32.20
C ASN A 394 -20.26 25.97 32.05
N LYS A 395 -20.48 26.87 31.07
CA LYS A 395 -19.52 27.90 30.65
C LYS A 395 -19.09 28.80 31.81
N ASN A 396 -20.04 29.24 32.64
CA ASN A 396 -19.74 30.15 33.75
C ASN A 396 -18.81 29.50 34.80
N PHE A 397 -18.99 28.21 35.07
CA PHE A 397 -18.20 27.46 36.03
C PHE A 397 -16.78 27.24 35.51
N PHE A 398 -16.60 26.86 34.24
CA PHE A 398 -15.29 26.57 33.65
C PHE A 398 -14.53 27.80 33.18
N ASN A 399 -15.15 28.97 33.15
CA ASN A 399 -14.45 30.24 32.90
C ASN A 399 -13.71 30.77 34.14
N GLU A 400 -13.92 30.20 35.33
CA GLU A 400 -13.12 30.49 36.51
C GLU A 400 -11.77 29.78 36.45
N PRO A 401 -10.63 30.48 36.74
CA PRO A 401 -9.29 29.90 36.62
C PRO A 401 -9.11 28.60 37.43
N ALA A 402 -9.71 28.54 38.63
CA ALA A 402 -9.58 27.38 39.51
C ALA A 402 -10.33 26.12 39.00
N ASN A 403 -11.42 26.32 38.22
CA ASN A 403 -12.27 25.24 37.76
C ASN A 403 -11.93 24.75 36.33
N PHE A 404 -11.17 25.54 35.56
CA PHE A 404 -10.81 25.15 34.20
C PHE A 404 -10.06 23.81 34.09
N PRO A 405 -9.09 23.46 34.96
CA PRO A 405 -8.44 22.16 34.93
C PRO A 405 -9.39 20.97 35.18
N THR A 406 -10.45 21.16 35.97
CA THR A 406 -11.39 20.08 36.31
C THR A 406 -12.20 19.62 35.09
N LEU A 407 -12.38 20.50 34.07
CA LEU A 407 -13.01 20.14 32.79
C LEU A 407 -12.30 18.92 32.16
N PHE A 408 -10.99 18.94 32.18
CA PHE A 408 -10.18 17.93 31.53
C PHE A 408 -9.97 16.72 32.45
N LEU A 409 -9.60 16.93 33.70
CA LEU A 409 -9.21 15.86 34.62
C LEU A 409 -10.39 14.97 35.06
N ALA A 410 -11.60 15.50 35.14
CA ALA A 410 -12.77 14.74 35.53
C ALA A 410 -13.43 13.97 34.37
N ASN A 411 -13.24 14.39 33.14
CA ASN A 411 -14.03 13.91 31.98
C ASN A 411 -13.20 13.27 30.87
N TYR A 412 -11.89 13.10 31.04
CA TYR A 412 -11.01 12.71 29.93
C TYR A 412 -11.37 11.36 29.31
N HIS A 413 -11.88 10.39 30.04
CA HIS A 413 -12.35 9.12 29.49
C HIS A 413 -13.53 9.29 28.55
N GLN A 414 -14.48 10.19 28.89
CA GLN A 414 -15.67 10.44 28.11
C GLN A 414 -15.36 11.02 26.73
N PHE A 415 -14.28 11.82 26.59
CA PHE A 415 -13.87 12.38 25.31
C PHE A 415 -13.44 11.33 24.30
N PHE A 416 -13.06 10.12 24.77
CA PHE A 416 -12.64 9.00 23.91
C PHE A 416 -13.66 7.85 23.86
N GLU A 417 -14.86 8.00 24.41
CA GLU A 417 -15.91 6.94 24.37
C GLU A 417 -16.32 6.61 22.93
N GLU A 418 -16.42 7.61 22.06
CA GLU A 418 -16.68 7.37 20.66
C GLU A 418 -15.41 7.00 19.90
N ARG A 419 -15.27 5.71 19.62
CA ARG A 419 -14.10 5.08 18.99
C ARG A 419 -14.17 5.20 17.47
N ILE A 420 -13.99 6.41 16.95
CA ILE A 420 -14.10 6.70 15.51
C ILE A 420 -13.04 5.94 14.71
N THR A 421 -11.82 5.82 15.24
CA THR A 421 -10.72 5.10 14.58
C THR A 421 -11.02 3.60 14.46
N GLU A 422 -11.47 2.95 15.53
CA GLU A 422 -11.89 1.55 15.53
C GLU A 422 -13.03 1.30 14.54
N LYS A 423 -14.12 2.07 14.68
CA LYS A 423 -15.30 1.97 13.81
C LYS A 423 -14.95 2.23 12.35
N GLY A 424 -14.06 3.18 12.09
CA GLY A 424 -13.59 3.53 10.75
C GLY A 424 -12.82 2.40 10.09
N LEU A 425 -11.88 1.78 10.79
CA LEU A 425 -11.14 0.62 10.28
C LEU A 425 -12.06 -0.57 10.00
N ILE A 426 -12.95 -0.92 10.93
CA ILE A 426 -13.93 -2.00 10.72
C ILE A 426 -14.83 -1.71 9.51
N THR A 427 -15.26 -0.45 9.34
CA THR A 427 -16.04 -0.03 8.17
C THR A 427 -15.25 -0.18 6.88
N GLY A 428 -13.95 0.13 6.90
CA GLY A 428 -13.02 -0.12 5.80
C GLY A 428 -12.97 -1.60 5.41
N PHE A 429 -12.82 -2.49 6.39
CA PHE A 429 -12.85 -3.95 6.16
C PHE A 429 -14.20 -4.47 5.66
N LYS A 430 -15.29 -3.75 5.94
CA LYS A 430 -16.63 -4.06 5.41
C LYS A 430 -16.88 -3.53 4.00
N GLY A 431 -15.87 -2.91 3.36
CA GLY A 431 -15.87 -2.52 1.96
C GLY A 431 -15.91 -1.02 1.67
N ARG A 432 -15.96 -0.16 2.69
CA ARG A 432 -15.91 1.30 2.54
C ARG A 432 -14.55 1.82 2.98
N TRP A 433 -13.56 1.72 2.11
CA TRP A 433 -12.17 2.07 2.40
C TRP A 433 -11.93 3.56 2.17
N GLY A 434 -11.84 4.34 3.23
CA GLY A 434 -11.59 5.78 3.19
C GLY A 434 -12.43 6.56 4.18
N ALA A 435 -11.89 7.66 4.71
CA ALA A 435 -12.53 8.45 5.74
C ALA A 435 -13.55 9.47 5.19
N THR A 436 -13.48 9.81 3.90
CA THR A 436 -14.39 10.75 3.23
C THR A 436 -14.91 10.15 1.94
N GLU A 437 -16.04 10.64 1.43
CA GLU A 437 -16.58 10.18 0.14
C GLU A 437 -15.60 10.38 -1.02
N TYR A 438 -14.77 11.44 -0.99
CA TYR A 438 -13.80 11.75 -2.03
C TYR A 438 -12.54 10.88 -1.99
N THR A 439 -12.25 10.27 -0.83
CA THR A 439 -11.09 9.38 -0.64
C THR A 439 -11.49 7.91 -0.60
N GLN A 440 -12.77 7.61 -0.78
CA GLN A 440 -13.29 6.25 -0.68
C GLN A 440 -12.85 5.41 -1.88
N LEU A 441 -12.19 4.29 -1.59
CA LEU A 441 -11.84 3.24 -2.55
C LEU A 441 -12.79 2.05 -2.39
N VAL A 442 -13.13 1.41 -3.49
CA VAL A 442 -13.98 0.21 -3.52
C VAL A 442 -13.13 -1.00 -3.91
N GLY A 443 -13.46 -2.18 -3.35
CA GLY A 443 -12.78 -3.42 -3.71
C GLY A 443 -11.39 -3.62 -3.08
N VAL A 444 -10.96 -2.75 -2.16
CA VAL A 444 -9.69 -2.89 -1.43
C VAL A 444 -9.75 -4.07 -0.46
N SER A 445 -10.81 -4.16 0.34
CA SER A 445 -11.04 -5.29 1.23
C SER A 445 -12.03 -6.26 0.59
N GLN A 446 -11.63 -7.52 0.48
CA GLN A 446 -12.44 -8.59 -0.11
C GLN A 446 -12.46 -9.81 0.83
N LYS A 447 -13.52 -10.63 0.74
CA LYS A 447 -13.56 -11.91 1.42
C LYS A 447 -12.54 -12.84 0.75
N LEU A 448 -11.67 -13.47 1.54
CA LEU A 448 -10.67 -14.39 1.02
C LEU A 448 -11.35 -15.56 0.27
N ASN A 449 -10.90 -15.81 -0.94
CA ASN A 449 -11.44 -16.91 -1.75
C ASN A 449 -10.80 -18.25 -1.32
N ARG A 450 -11.60 -19.13 -0.72
CA ARG A 450 -11.22 -20.48 -0.27
C ARG A 450 -11.77 -21.59 -1.18
N LEU A 451 -12.02 -21.31 -2.45
CA LEU A 451 -12.48 -22.34 -3.39
C LEU A 451 -11.45 -23.45 -3.56
N SER A 452 -10.17 -23.09 -3.70
CA SER A 452 -9.03 -23.98 -3.71
C SER A 452 -7.86 -23.35 -2.95
N PHE A 453 -6.84 -24.12 -2.62
CA PHE A 453 -5.59 -23.57 -2.04
C PHE A 453 -4.94 -22.57 -3.00
N ASN A 454 -4.88 -22.90 -4.28
CA ASN A 454 -4.34 -22.01 -5.32
C ASN A 454 -5.11 -20.70 -5.42
N SER A 455 -6.43 -20.72 -5.30
CA SER A 455 -7.27 -19.54 -5.28
C SER A 455 -6.93 -18.60 -4.11
N ALA A 456 -6.73 -19.16 -2.92
CA ALA A 456 -6.36 -18.36 -1.74
C ALA A 456 -5.00 -17.69 -1.90
N ILE A 457 -3.98 -18.41 -2.39
CA ILE A 457 -2.66 -17.85 -2.63
C ILE A 457 -2.68 -16.78 -3.73
N SER A 458 -3.37 -17.05 -4.82
CA SER A 458 -3.53 -16.09 -5.91
C SER A 458 -4.21 -14.80 -5.41
N HIS A 459 -5.22 -14.91 -4.56
CA HIS A 459 -5.92 -13.77 -4.00
C HIS A 459 -5.04 -12.92 -3.08
N LEU A 460 -4.14 -13.55 -2.31
CA LEU A 460 -3.17 -12.88 -1.44
C LEU A 460 -2.03 -12.19 -2.24
N ARG A 461 -1.74 -12.64 -3.45
CA ARG A 461 -0.69 -12.09 -4.31
C ARG A 461 -1.20 -11.19 -5.44
N LYS A 462 -2.47 -10.86 -5.39
CA LYS A 462 -3.14 -10.02 -6.40
C LYS A 462 -2.83 -8.55 -6.18
N CYS A 463 -2.58 -7.84 -7.29
CA CYS A 463 -2.48 -6.39 -7.34
C CYS A 463 -3.52 -5.85 -8.33
N VAL A 464 -4.21 -4.77 -7.98
CA VAL A 464 -5.28 -4.20 -8.79
C VAL A 464 -4.97 -2.75 -9.13
N LEU A 465 -5.09 -2.40 -10.40
CA LEU A 465 -5.18 -1.03 -10.87
C LEU A 465 -6.67 -0.67 -10.97
N GLN A 466 -7.11 0.28 -10.16
CA GLN A 466 -8.50 0.75 -10.22
C GLN A 466 -8.70 1.61 -11.48
N LEU A 467 -9.36 1.04 -12.46
CA LEU A 467 -9.85 1.72 -13.65
C LEU A 467 -11.35 1.50 -13.75
N ASP A 468 -12.08 2.54 -14.15
CA ASP A 468 -13.49 2.40 -14.47
C ASP A 468 -13.68 1.42 -15.64
N ASP A 469 -14.63 0.52 -15.54
CA ASP A 469 -14.93 -0.48 -16.59
C ASP A 469 -15.26 0.17 -17.93
N SER A 470 -15.76 1.40 -17.91
CA SER A 470 -16.04 2.23 -19.10
C SER A 470 -14.80 2.88 -19.70
N ALA A 471 -13.63 2.82 -19.04
CA ALA A 471 -12.41 3.46 -19.51
C ALA A 471 -11.92 2.82 -20.81
N LYS A 472 -11.89 3.61 -21.89
CA LYS A 472 -11.45 3.18 -23.23
C LYS A 472 -9.92 3.20 -23.41
N VAL A 473 -9.18 3.51 -22.35
CA VAL A 473 -7.71 3.63 -22.41
C VAL A 473 -7.08 2.23 -22.35
N ILE A 474 -6.38 1.87 -23.42
CA ILE A 474 -5.74 0.55 -23.57
C ILE A 474 -4.37 0.51 -22.89
N ALA A 475 -3.60 1.61 -22.88
CA ALA A 475 -2.22 1.65 -22.46
C ALA A 475 -1.94 1.06 -21.05
N PRO A 476 -2.73 1.33 -19.99
CA PRO A 476 -2.51 0.75 -18.68
C PRO A 476 -2.73 -0.78 -18.62
N ARG A 477 -3.43 -1.35 -19.62
CA ARG A 477 -3.70 -2.79 -19.69
C ARG A 477 -2.59 -3.58 -20.41
N LEU A 478 -1.71 -2.90 -21.15
CA LEU A 478 -0.62 -3.54 -21.87
C LEU A 478 0.50 -3.96 -20.90
N LEU A 479 1.16 -5.07 -21.22
CA LEU A 479 2.36 -5.48 -20.52
C LEU A 479 3.51 -4.51 -20.85
N HIS A 480 3.87 -3.70 -19.87
CA HIS A 480 4.99 -2.76 -19.98
C HIS A 480 6.32 -3.46 -19.73
N SER A 481 7.40 -3.04 -20.41
CA SER A 481 8.74 -3.62 -20.23
C SER A 481 9.25 -3.53 -18.79
N SER A 482 8.88 -2.50 -18.04
CA SER A 482 9.22 -2.34 -16.63
C SER A 482 8.56 -3.36 -15.70
N GLN A 483 7.55 -4.11 -16.19
CA GLN A 483 6.90 -5.18 -15.40
C GLN A 483 7.66 -6.50 -15.44
N TRP A 484 8.68 -6.62 -16.29
CA TRP A 484 9.44 -7.85 -16.47
C TRP A 484 10.05 -8.35 -15.15
N GLY A 485 9.68 -9.55 -14.74
CA GLY A 485 10.11 -10.15 -13.47
C GLY A 485 9.48 -9.54 -12.20
N LEU A 486 8.58 -8.57 -12.33
CA LEU A 486 7.82 -7.96 -11.24
C LEU A 486 6.40 -8.53 -11.15
N PHE A 487 5.74 -8.67 -12.30
CA PHE A 487 4.43 -9.30 -12.41
C PHE A 487 4.46 -10.50 -13.35
N ASP A 488 3.58 -11.46 -13.10
CA ASP A 488 3.39 -12.62 -13.98
C ASP A 488 2.75 -12.17 -15.31
N PRO A 489 3.39 -12.44 -16.46
CA PRO A 489 2.85 -12.05 -17.76
C PRO A 489 1.69 -12.92 -18.24
N VAL A 490 1.37 -14.04 -17.59
CA VAL A 490 0.45 -15.09 -18.11
C VAL A 490 -0.82 -15.31 -17.28
N ASP A 491 -1.02 -14.62 -16.15
CA ASP A 491 -2.03 -15.03 -15.16
C ASP A 491 -3.47 -14.58 -15.46
N SER A 492 -3.72 -13.47 -16.13
CA SER A 492 -5.08 -12.93 -16.31
C SER A 492 -5.62 -13.10 -17.72
N ASP A 493 -6.93 -13.32 -17.82
CA ASP A 493 -7.69 -13.38 -19.07
C ASP A 493 -9.01 -12.57 -18.97
N GLY A 494 -9.67 -12.33 -20.09
CA GLY A 494 -10.96 -11.65 -20.16
C GLY A 494 -10.88 -10.14 -19.85
N ALA A 495 -11.90 -9.62 -19.19
CA ALA A 495 -12.05 -8.18 -18.88
C ALA A 495 -10.98 -7.67 -17.91
N ASP A 496 -10.39 -8.54 -17.09
CA ASP A 496 -9.43 -8.22 -16.03
C ASP A 496 -7.99 -8.09 -16.55
N VAL A 497 -7.75 -8.36 -17.86
CA VAL A 497 -6.40 -8.30 -18.45
C VAL A 497 -5.77 -6.92 -18.22
N GLY A 498 -4.59 -6.92 -17.62
CA GLY A 498 -3.78 -5.74 -17.33
C GLY A 498 -4.21 -4.91 -16.12
N THR A 499 -5.46 -4.98 -15.68
CA THR A 499 -5.94 -4.30 -14.47
C THR A 499 -5.73 -5.15 -13.22
N HIS A 500 -5.94 -6.45 -13.34
CA HIS A 500 -5.61 -7.41 -12.30
C HIS A 500 -4.29 -8.09 -12.64
N LYS A 501 -3.31 -7.95 -11.76
CA LYS A 501 -1.97 -8.49 -11.93
C LYS A 501 -1.62 -9.43 -10.77
N GLN A 502 -0.74 -10.37 -11.04
CA GLN A 502 -0.18 -11.29 -10.04
C GLN A 502 1.30 -11.01 -9.86
N LEU A 503 1.77 -11.01 -8.62
CA LEU A 503 3.20 -10.83 -8.34
C LEU A 503 4.00 -12.02 -8.89
N SER A 504 5.12 -11.74 -9.56
CA SER A 504 6.10 -12.76 -9.92
C SER A 504 6.62 -13.48 -8.67
N LEU A 505 7.09 -14.71 -8.81
CA LEU A 505 7.42 -15.59 -7.69
C LEU A 505 8.29 -14.91 -6.62
N CYS A 506 9.43 -14.38 -7.03
CA CYS A 506 10.42 -13.77 -6.13
C CYS A 506 10.33 -12.25 -6.04
N SER A 507 9.32 -11.61 -6.64
CA SER A 507 9.15 -10.18 -6.55
C SER A 507 8.83 -9.75 -5.12
N ARG A 508 9.38 -8.62 -4.71
CA ARG A 508 9.20 -8.02 -3.39
C ARG A 508 8.63 -6.61 -3.53
N ILE A 509 7.76 -6.25 -2.61
CA ILE A 509 7.34 -4.85 -2.43
C ILE A 509 8.18 -4.27 -1.30
N THR A 510 8.79 -3.10 -1.51
CA THR A 510 9.70 -2.50 -0.53
C THR A 510 8.96 -1.95 0.67
N ASP A 511 9.59 -2.12 1.84
CA ASP A 511 9.27 -1.38 3.05
C ASP A 511 10.06 -0.07 3.04
N GLY A 512 9.43 1.01 3.50
CA GLY A 512 10.09 2.31 3.59
C GLY A 512 11.00 2.41 4.81
N PHE A 513 12.04 3.24 4.71
CA PHE A 513 12.86 3.64 5.84
C PHE A 513 13.24 5.13 5.74
N PRO A 514 13.61 5.78 6.86
CA PRO A 514 13.88 7.21 6.87
C PRO A 514 15.07 7.59 5.97
N LYS A 515 14.88 8.58 5.10
CA LYS A 515 15.92 9.10 4.19
C LYS A 515 17.16 9.61 4.90
N LYS A 516 17.02 10.02 6.17
CA LYS A 516 18.13 10.50 7.00
C LYS A 516 19.28 9.50 7.06
N ARG A 517 18.99 8.18 7.11
CA ARG A 517 20.00 7.13 7.11
C ARG A 517 20.91 7.18 5.88
N VAL A 518 20.38 7.50 4.71
CA VAL A 518 21.19 7.66 3.49
C VAL A 518 22.09 8.89 3.59
N LEU A 519 21.53 10.01 4.08
CA LEU A 519 22.31 11.24 4.26
C LEU A 519 23.42 11.08 5.31
N ASP A 520 23.15 10.36 6.40
CA ASP A 520 24.15 10.05 7.42
C ASP A 520 25.30 9.21 6.83
N VAL A 521 24.98 8.18 6.01
CA VAL A 521 26.00 7.37 5.31
C VAL A 521 26.78 8.23 4.31
N MET A 522 26.13 9.10 3.54
CA MET A 522 26.84 10.00 2.63
C MET A 522 27.81 10.94 3.37
N ALA A 523 27.41 11.42 4.54
CA ALA A 523 28.28 12.24 5.37
C ALA A 523 29.46 11.45 5.96
N GLU A 524 29.24 10.20 6.40
CA GLU A 524 30.30 9.32 6.93
C GLU A 524 31.36 8.98 5.89
N TYR A 525 30.96 8.85 4.62
CA TYR A 525 31.88 8.58 3.50
C TYR A 525 32.37 9.83 2.78
N GLU A 526 32.16 11.01 3.39
CA GLU A 526 32.61 12.33 2.87
C GLU A 526 32.13 12.63 1.44
N LEU A 527 30.97 12.10 1.05
CA LEU A 527 30.37 12.37 -0.26
C LEU A 527 29.78 13.78 -0.26
N LEU A 528 30.45 14.69 -0.92
CA LEU A 528 30.08 16.11 -0.93
C LEU A 528 28.78 16.36 -1.71
N ILE A 529 27.82 17.02 -1.04
CA ILE A 529 26.57 17.51 -1.63
C ILE A 529 26.59 19.02 -1.60
N LEU A 530 26.51 19.66 -2.76
CA LEU A 530 26.34 21.11 -2.88
C LEU A 530 24.86 21.47 -2.66
N PRO A 531 24.50 22.23 -1.62
CA PRO A 531 23.11 22.55 -1.32
C PRO A 531 22.50 23.50 -2.37
N LEU A 532 21.16 23.48 -2.53
CA LEU A 532 20.45 24.21 -3.58
C LEU A 532 20.71 25.72 -3.56
N HIS A 533 20.77 26.34 -2.39
CA HIS A 533 20.98 27.79 -2.23
C HIS A 533 22.36 28.28 -2.69
N THR A 534 23.33 27.38 -2.89
CA THR A 534 24.67 27.69 -3.41
C THR A 534 24.78 27.50 -4.93
N LEU A 535 23.74 26.98 -5.58
CA LEU A 535 23.77 26.70 -7.00
C LEU A 535 23.83 27.99 -7.83
N THR A 536 24.73 28.01 -8.80
CA THR A 536 24.89 29.07 -9.79
C THR A 536 24.69 28.48 -11.19
N VAL A 537 24.72 29.34 -12.22
CA VAL A 537 24.68 28.92 -13.63
C VAL A 537 25.83 27.96 -13.96
N GLU A 538 26.99 28.11 -13.32
CA GLU A 538 28.16 27.25 -13.52
C GLU A 538 27.92 25.84 -12.96
N SER A 539 27.07 25.71 -11.94
CA SER A 539 26.71 24.42 -11.35
C SER A 539 25.77 23.58 -12.22
N ALA A 540 25.34 24.10 -13.36
CA ALA A 540 24.38 23.42 -14.28
C ALA A 540 24.90 22.09 -14.86
N THR A 541 26.23 21.93 -14.91
CA THR A 541 26.90 20.71 -15.42
C THR A 541 26.95 19.60 -14.38
N LEU A 542 26.76 19.92 -13.10
CA LEU A 542 26.80 18.95 -12.00
C LEU A 542 25.59 18.01 -12.02
N VAL A 543 25.78 16.81 -11.48
CA VAL A 543 24.71 15.82 -11.37
C VAL A 543 23.80 16.15 -10.21
N LYS A 544 22.50 16.27 -10.50
CA LYS A 544 21.48 16.52 -9.48
C LYS A 544 21.26 15.28 -8.63
N LEU A 545 21.15 15.46 -7.32
CA LEU A 545 20.81 14.42 -6.35
C LEU A 545 19.35 14.53 -5.93
N PHE A 546 18.56 13.51 -6.25
CA PHE A 546 17.18 13.35 -5.79
C PHE A 546 17.07 12.21 -4.79
N LEU A 547 16.50 12.49 -3.63
CA LEU A 547 16.24 11.52 -2.58
C LEU A 547 14.73 11.48 -2.29
N ASN A 548 14.05 10.37 -2.61
CA ASN A 548 12.59 10.22 -2.55
C ASN A 548 11.83 11.34 -3.27
N GLY A 549 12.37 11.83 -4.39
CA GLY A 549 11.80 12.93 -5.15
C GLY A 549 12.13 14.33 -4.63
N GLN A 550 12.74 14.47 -3.46
CA GLN A 550 13.29 15.73 -2.99
C GLN A 550 14.64 16.03 -3.68
N TRP A 551 14.77 17.17 -4.28
CA TRP A 551 16.05 17.64 -4.79
C TRP A 551 16.93 18.14 -3.63
N VAL A 552 17.90 17.34 -3.22
CA VAL A 552 18.75 17.61 -2.05
C VAL A 552 19.90 18.56 -2.40
N GLY A 553 20.46 18.43 -3.59
CA GLY A 553 21.59 19.22 -4.03
C GLY A 553 22.20 18.70 -5.32
N CYS A 554 23.45 19.04 -5.58
CA CYS A 554 24.25 18.54 -6.71
C CYS A 554 25.51 17.85 -6.24
N ILE A 555 26.05 16.94 -7.08
CA ILE A 555 27.21 16.13 -6.81
C ILE A 555 28.25 16.35 -7.91
N GLU A 556 29.52 16.47 -7.53
CA GLU A 556 30.64 16.60 -8.48
C GLU A 556 31.13 15.25 -9.00
N GLU A 557 31.17 14.23 -8.14
CA GLU A 557 31.68 12.89 -8.44
C GLU A 557 30.58 11.81 -8.38
N PRO A 558 29.73 11.72 -9.40
CA PRO A 558 28.58 10.81 -9.38
C PRO A 558 28.97 9.34 -9.43
N GLU A 559 30.06 8.98 -10.11
CA GLU A 559 30.53 7.59 -10.24
C GLU A 559 30.99 7.04 -8.90
N ILE A 560 31.78 7.84 -8.15
CA ILE A 560 32.27 7.45 -6.82
C ILE A 560 31.08 7.33 -5.87
N THR A 561 30.18 8.31 -5.89
CA THR A 561 28.97 8.31 -5.06
C THR A 561 28.11 7.08 -5.33
N LEU A 562 27.82 6.79 -6.60
CA LEU A 562 27.07 5.60 -7.00
C LEU A 562 27.72 4.30 -6.52
N TYR A 563 29.02 4.15 -6.79
CA TYR A 563 29.78 2.96 -6.39
C TYR A 563 29.75 2.76 -4.88
N THR A 564 30.06 3.81 -4.11
CA THR A 564 30.09 3.76 -2.63
C THR A 564 28.73 3.37 -2.05
N LEU A 565 27.65 3.98 -2.51
CA LEU A 565 26.32 3.68 -2.01
C LEU A 565 25.87 2.25 -2.37
N VAL A 566 26.19 1.77 -3.58
CA VAL A 566 25.90 0.39 -3.99
C VAL A 566 26.68 -0.62 -3.12
N GLU A 567 27.96 -0.36 -2.84
CA GLU A 567 28.74 -1.21 -1.93
C GLU A 567 28.22 -1.16 -0.49
N CYS A 568 27.77 0.00 0.01
CA CYS A 568 27.10 0.12 1.31
C CYS A 568 25.82 -0.72 1.38
N ARG A 569 25.04 -0.79 0.30
CA ARG A 569 23.87 -1.67 0.20
C ARG A 569 24.27 -3.15 0.21
N ARG A 570 25.29 -3.53 -0.57
CA ARG A 570 25.80 -4.91 -0.67
C ARG A 570 26.38 -5.42 0.65
N THR A 571 26.98 -4.54 1.44
CA THR A 571 27.55 -4.86 2.75
C THR A 571 26.57 -4.69 3.91
N GLY A 572 25.31 -4.32 3.65
CA GLY A 572 24.27 -4.21 4.67
C GLY A 572 24.32 -2.93 5.53
N ILE A 573 25.19 -1.97 5.23
CA ILE A 573 25.22 -0.65 5.85
C ILE A 573 23.93 0.10 5.50
N LEU A 574 23.55 0.05 4.22
CA LEU A 574 22.23 0.49 3.76
C LEU A 574 21.31 -0.74 3.61
N PRO A 575 20.00 -0.60 3.84
CA PRO A 575 19.03 -1.65 3.60
C PRO A 575 19.06 -2.14 2.15
N SER A 576 18.85 -3.45 1.94
CA SER A 576 18.81 -4.07 0.61
C SER A 576 17.70 -3.54 -0.29
N THR A 577 16.70 -2.85 0.28
CA THR A 577 15.59 -2.21 -0.42
C THR A 577 15.93 -0.83 -0.99
N THR A 578 17.11 -0.27 -0.69
CA THR A 578 17.55 1.02 -1.24
C THR A 578 17.72 0.91 -2.76
N SER A 579 17.12 1.82 -3.52
CA SER A 579 17.34 1.94 -4.96
C SER A 579 18.28 3.11 -5.25
N ILE A 580 19.23 2.89 -6.15
CA ILE A 580 20.24 3.89 -6.52
C ILE A 580 20.39 3.83 -8.04
N SER A 581 19.92 4.85 -8.74
CA SER A 581 19.88 4.89 -10.20
C SER A 581 20.44 6.20 -10.74
N TRP A 582 21.42 6.11 -11.62
CA TRP A 582 21.95 7.28 -12.31
C TRP A 582 21.40 7.38 -13.74
N ASN A 583 20.54 8.36 -13.96
CA ASN A 583 20.06 8.70 -15.29
C ASN A 583 21.02 9.72 -15.95
N ILE A 584 21.88 9.22 -16.81
CA ILE A 584 22.87 10.04 -17.52
C ILE A 584 22.19 11.05 -18.44
N GLY A 585 21.09 10.68 -19.12
CA GLY A 585 20.37 11.55 -20.03
C GLY A 585 19.73 12.77 -19.36
N GLU A 586 19.26 12.61 -18.11
CA GLU A 586 18.72 13.71 -17.31
C GLU A 586 19.78 14.38 -16.41
N ASN A 587 21.00 13.87 -16.38
CA ASN A 587 22.07 14.26 -15.48
C ASN A 587 21.63 14.26 -14.02
N THR A 588 21.04 13.13 -13.59
CA THR A 588 20.39 13.02 -12.27
C THR A 588 20.67 11.68 -11.62
N LEU A 589 21.09 11.69 -10.36
CA LEU A 589 21.19 10.52 -9.48
C LEU A 589 19.91 10.46 -8.63
N TYR A 590 19.15 9.38 -8.80
CA TYR A 590 17.95 9.09 -8.01
C TYR A 590 18.25 8.06 -6.94
N ILE A 591 17.85 8.37 -5.72
CA ILE A 591 17.90 7.44 -4.58
C ILE A 591 16.49 7.33 -4.00
N TYR A 592 16.02 6.09 -3.85
CA TYR A 592 14.72 5.82 -3.27
C TYR A 592 14.82 4.93 -2.04
N THR A 593 14.14 5.33 -0.97
CA THR A 593 14.00 4.61 0.30
C THR A 593 12.54 4.41 0.69
N ASP A 594 11.59 4.86 -0.16
CA ASP A 594 10.16 4.82 0.08
C ASP A 594 9.59 3.40 -0.03
N ALA A 595 8.45 3.19 0.60
CA ALA A 595 7.68 1.95 0.50
C ALA A 595 6.95 1.84 -0.85
N GLY A 596 6.57 0.62 -1.22
CA GLY A 596 5.70 0.36 -2.37
C GLY A 596 6.41 0.26 -3.71
N ARG A 597 7.73 0.20 -3.75
CA ARG A 597 8.46 -0.11 -4.99
C ARG A 597 8.55 -1.61 -5.18
N LEU A 598 8.23 -2.08 -6.38
CA LEU A 598 8.46 -3.46 -6.75
C LEU A 598 9.92 -3.70 -7.10
N GLN A 599 10.48 -4.75 -6.52
CA GLN A 599 11.86 -5.18 -6.75
C GLN A 599 11.91 -6.66 -7.12
N ARG A 600 12.92 -7.03 -7.89
CA ARG A 600 13.23 -8.42 -8.23
C ARG A 600 14.66 -8.80 -7.89
N PRO A 601 14.93 -10.04 -7.45
CA PRO A 601 16.26 -10.49 -7.08
C PRO A 601 17.06 -10.86 -8.33
N LEU A 602 18.31 -10.44 -8.36
CA LEU A 602 19.28 -10.73 -9.42
C LEU A 602 20.65 -11.04 -8.82
N PHE A 603 21.46 -11.79 -9.55
CA PHE A 603 22.89 -11.81 -9.30
C PHE A 603 23.53 -10.58 -9.91
N TYR A 604 24.62 -10.07 -9.32
CA TYR A 604 25.38 -8.96 -9.87
C TYR A 604 26.77 -9.42 -10.34
N VAL A 605 27.32 -8.68 -11.28
CA VAL A 605 28.67 -8.87 -11.78
C VAL A 605 29.56 -7.83 -11.09
N ASN A 606 30.55 -8.29 -10.35
CA ASN A 606 31.45 -7.43 -9.61
C ASN A 606 32.45 -6.69 -10.53
N HIS A 607 33.24 -5.76 -10.01
CA HIS A 607 34.26 -4.99 -10.74
C HIS A 607 35.35 -5.88 -11.39
N LYS A 608 35.57 -7.11 -10.88
CA LYS A 608 36.47 -8.11 -11.45
C LYS A 608 35.84 -8.96 -12.55
N ARG A 609 34.65 -8.56 -13.02
CA ARG A 609 33.86 -9.28 -14.02
C ARG A 609 33.52 -10.73 -13.62
N LYS A 610 33.37 -10.97 -12.33
CA LYS A 610 32.92 -12.26 -11.80
C LYS A 610 31.52 -12.15 -11.26
N LEU A 611 30.71 -13.19 -11.47
CA LEU A 611 29.38 -13.29 -10.92
C LEU A 611 29.44 -13.38 -9.39
N SER A 612 28.48 -12.75 -8.71
CA SER A 612 28.34 -12.81 -7.24
C SER A 612 27.97 -14.19 -6.71
N TYR A 613 27.39 -15.04 -7.56
CA TYR A 613 27.03 -16.41 -7.22
C TYR A 613 28.25 -17.28 -6.94
N SER A 614 28.23 -18.02 -5.84
CA SER A 614 29.17 -19.06 -5.49
C SER A 614 28.41 -20.22 -4.83
N PRO A 615 28.57 -21.47 -5.31
CA PRO A 615 27.93 -22.65 -4.70
C PRO A 615 28.32 -22.85 -3.24
N GLU A 616 29.54 -22.46 -2.84
CA GLU A 616 30.02 -22.55 -1.46
C GLU A 616 29.31 -21.60 -0.49
N ARG A 617 28.65 -20.57 -1.03
CA ARG A 617 27.92 -19.55 -0.27
C ARG A 617 26.42 -19.78 -0.24
N LEU A 618 25.96 -20.90 -0.77
CA LEU A 618 24.54 -21.24 -0.78
C LEU A 618 24.06 -21.48 0.66
N GLY A 619 23.27 -20.57 1.19
CA GLY A 619 22.69 -20.60 2.52
C GLY A 619 21.16 -20.45 2.49
N SER A 620 20.59 -19.93 3.56
CA SER A 620 19.19 -19.49 3.52
C SER A 620 19.00 -18.32 2.55
N TRP A 621 17.76 -18.07 2.12
CA TRP A 621 17.48 -16.92 1.24
C TRP A 621 17.88 -15.60 1.91
N VAL A 622 17.64 -15.49 3.21
CA VAL A 622 18.04 -14.31 3.99
C VAL A 622 19.56 -14.10 3.98
N ASP A 623 20.34 -15.18 4.17
CA ASP A 623 21.80 -15.08 4.14
C ASP A 623 22.35 -14.68 2.76
N MET A 624 21.67 -15.09 1.69
CA MET A 624 22.06 -14.72 0.33
C MET A 624 21.75 -13.28 -0.04
N THR A 625 20.70 -12.71 0.56
CA THR A 625 20.22 -11.35 0.29
C THR A 625 20.75 -10.30 1.26
N ARG A 626 21.22 -10.71 2.43
CA ARG A 626 21.87 -9.84 3.42
C ARG A 626 23.38 -10.02 3.31
N GLY A 627 24.08 -8.90 3.19
CA GLY A 627 25.53 -8.85 3.28
C GLY A 627 26.02 -8.35 4.64
N ASP A 628 27.28 -8.57 4.92
CA ASP A 628 28.03 -7.91 5.98
C ASP A 628 29.32 -7.29 5.40
N ILE A 629 30.05 -6.52 6.21
CA ILE A 629 31.29 -5.83 5.77
C ILE A 629 32.34 -6.82 5.25
N LYS A 630 32.35 -8.06 5.71
CA LYS A 630 33.30 -9.09 5.28
C LYS A 630 32.81 -9.91 4.10
N LYS A 631 31.48 -10.06 3.96
CA LYS A 631 30.84 -10.86 2.93
C LYS A 631 29.66 -10.07 2.33
N PRO A 632 29.87 -9.36 1.21
CA PRO A 632 28.77 -8.69 0.52
C PRO A 632 27.68 -9.70 0.12
N CYS A 633 26.45 -9.26 -0.03
CA CYS A 633 25.32 -10.12 -0.42
C CYS A 633 25.62 -10.87 -1.73
N MET A 634 24.96 -11.99 -1.95
CA MET A 634 25.06 -12.75 -3.21
C MET A 634 23.96 -12.33 -4.18
N ILE A 635 22.81 -11.99 -3.68
CA ILE A 635 21.60 -11.58 -4.43
C ILE A 635 21.28 -10.12 -4.09
N GLU A 636 21.09 -9.34 -5.13
CA GLU A 636 20.74 -7.92 -5.05
C GLU A 636 19.32 -7.72 -5.58
N TYR A 637 18.54 -6.81 -4.94
CA TYR A 637 17.19 -6.47 -5.38
C TYR A 637 17.21 -5.18 -6.19
N LEU A 638 16.68 -5.25 -7.42
CA LEU A 638 16.55 -4.09 -8.30
C LEU A 638 15.07 -3.74 -8.52
N ASP A 639 14.76 -2.45 -8.47
CA ASP A 639 13.46 -1.93 -8.88
C ASP A 639 13.46 -1.53 -10.38
N ALA A 640 12.33 -1.01 -10.84
CA ALA A 640 12.16 -0.62 -12.23
C ALA A 640 13.09 0.54 -12.65
N ASP A 641 13.43 1.45 -11.73
CA ASP A 641 14.29 2.60 -12.04
C ASP A 641 15.75 2.16 -12.20
N GLU A 642 16.24 1.38 -11.26
CA GLU A 642 17.60 0.84 -11.30
C GLU A 642 17.79 -0.19 -12.44
N SER A 643 16.76 -1.01 -12.72
CA SER A 643 16.78 -1.95 -13.85
C SER A 643 16.89 -1.24 -15.20
N ASN A 644 16.31 -0.04 -15.33
CA ASN A 644 16.40 0.75 -16.57
C ASN A 644 17.81 1.28 -16.86
N SER A 645 18.64 1.45 -15.84
CA SER A 645 20.06 1.85 -15.97
C SER A 645 21.02 0.68 -15.96
N SER A 646 20.53 -0.58 -15.84
CA SER A 646 21.32 -1.80 -15.74
C SER A 646 21.26 -2.63 -17.02
N LEU A 647 22.33 -3.35 -17.32
CA LEU A 647 22.38 -4.36 -18.39
C LEU A 647 22.27 -5.75 -17.75
N ILE A 648 21.16 -6.44 -18.01
CA ILE A 648 20.81 -7.70 -17.36
C ILE A 648 20.96 -8.84 -18.35
N GLY A 649 21.88 -9.79 -18.06
CA GLY A 649 22.05 -11.04 -18.80
C GLY A 649 21.04 -12.08 -18.34
N PHE A 650 20.79 -13.08 -19.20
CA PHE A 650 19.83 -14.14 -18.91
C PHE A 650 20.50 -15.43 -18.39
N ASP A 651 21.68 -15.79 -18.91
CA ASP A 651 22.35 -17.05 -18.57
C ASP A 651 23.46 -16.87 -17.51
N PRO A 652 23.30 -17.43 -16.30
CA PRO A 652 24.33 -17.39 -15.25
C PRO A 652 25.64 -18.14 -15.62
N LEU A 653 25.64 -18.96 -16.65
CA LEU A 653 26.82 -19.75 -17.11
C LEU A 653 27.63 -19.02 -18.19
N GLU A 654 27.19 -17.85 -18.62
CA GLU A 654 27.88 -17.07 -19.64
C GLU A 654 29.23 -16.53 -19.12
N ASN A 655 30.17 -16.32 -20.04
CA ASN A 655 31.47 -15.71 -19.71
C ASN A 655 31.34 -14.17 -19.60
N PHE A 656 31.28 -13.65 -18.39
CA PHE A 656 31.10 -12.25 -18.09
C PHE A 656 32.34 -11.37 -18.31
N GLU A 657 33.50 -11.96 -18.53
CA GLU A 657 34.73 -11.18 -18.83
C GLU A 657 34.64 -10.41 -20.15
N LYS A 658 33.86 -10.92 -21.09
CA LYS A 658 33.66 -10.35 -22.43
C LYS A 658 32.36 -9.58 -22.62
N THR A 659 31.46 -9.59 -21.64
CA THR A 659 30.15 -8.95 -21.72
C THR A 659 30.12 -7.66 -20.93
N LEU A 660 29.16 -6.77 -21.24
CA LEU A 660 28.94 -5.55 -20.50
C LEU A 660 27.88 -5.70 -19.40
N TYR A 661 27.36 -6.90 -19.15
CA TYR A 661 26.32 -7.14 -18.16
C TYR A 661 26.73 -6.67 -16.77
N THR A 662 25.81 -6.00 -16.11
CA THR A 662 25.91 -5.57 -14.70
C THR A 662 25.26 -6.55 -13.76
N HIS A 663 24.18 -7.17 -14.20
CA HIS A 663 23.40 -8.15 -13.45
C HIS A 663 23.00 -9.34 -14.32
N VAL A 664 22.55 -10.42 -13.67
CA VAL A 664 22.15 -11.65 -14.33
C VAL A 664 20.93 -12.25 -13.64
N GLU A 665 19.99 -12.78 -14.42
CA GLU A 665 18.81 -13.49 -13.90
C GLU A 665 19.23 -14.72 -13.09
N ILE A 666 18.53 -14.98 -11.96
CA ILE A 666 18.78 -16.17 -11.14
C ILE A 666 18.32 -17.42 -11.88
N HIS A 667 17.08 -17.39 -12.37
CA HIS A 667 16.46 -18.48 -13.12
C HIS A 667 15.17 -17.96 -13.79
N GLY A 668 14.80 -18.56 -14.93
CA GLY A 668 13.58 -18.18 -15.67
C GLY A 668 12.28 -18.32 -14.87
N SER A 669 12.22 -19.21 -13.89
CA SER A 669 11.03 -19.36 -13.01
C SER A 669 10.71 -18.11 -12.16
N SER A 670 11.68 -17.25 -11.91
CA SER A 670 11.47 -16.00 -11.16
C SER A 670 10.64 -14.97 -11.94
N LEU A 671 10.51 -15.13 -13.25
CA LEU A 671 9.71 -14.25 -14.13
C LEU A 671 8.23 -14.52 -14.05
N LEU A 672 7.86 -15.77 -13.72
CA LEU A 672 6.47 -16.23 -13.61
C LEU A 672 5.98 -16.09 -12.16
N GLY A 673 4.67 -16.01 -12.00
CA GLY A 673 4.01 -16.01 -10.70
C GLY A 673 3.81 -17.41 -10.12
N PHE A 674 3.08 -17.49 -9.03
CA PHE A 674 2.77 -18.75 -8.34
C PHE A 674 2.02 -19.74 -9.26
N MET A 675 1.03 -19.27 -10.00
CA MET A 675 0.22 -20.09 -10.90
C MET A 675 0.99 -20.49 -12.16
N GLY A 676 1.71 -19.54 -12.76
CA GLY A 676 2.50 -19.77 -13.96
C GLY A 676 3.58 -20.83 -13.78
N ASN A 677 4.20 -20.89 -12.60
CA ASN A 677 5.22 -21.89 -12.26
C ASN A 677 4.66 -23.30 -12.03
N GLN A 678 3.35 -23.47 -11.89
CA GLN A 678 2.71 -24.79 -11.80
C GLN A 678 2.42 -25.37 -13.17
N THR A 679 2.38 -24.56 -14.21
CA THR A 679 2.16 -25.01 -15.60
C THR A 679 3.39 -25.74 -16.12
N ILE A 680 3.19 -26.98 -16.60
CA ILE A 680 4.27 -27.82 -17.12
C ILE A 680 4.64 -27.36 -18.53
N PHE A 681 5.97 -27.23 -18.79
CA PHE A 681 6.52 -26.79 -20.07
C PHE A 681 5.89 -25.49 -20.60
N VAL A 682 5.72 -24.52 -19.72
CA VAL A 682 5.07 -23.21 -20.02
C VAL A 682 5.64 -22.53 -21.27
N GLN A 683 6.95 -22.68 -21.53
CA GLN A 683 7.64 -22.10 -22.68
C GLN A 683 7.29 -22.79 -24.00
N HIS A 684 6.73 -24.00 -23.98
CA HIS A 684 6.32 -24.75 -25.16
C HIS A 684 4.83 -24.62 -25.49
N ASN A 685 4.03 -24.00 -24.60
CA ASN A 685 2.60 -23.81 -24.81
C ASN A 685 2.33 -22.43 -25.44
N PRO A 686 1.24 -22.28 -26.20
CA PRO A 686 0.73 -20.96 -26.56
C PRO A 686 0.37 -20.13 -25.31
N LEU A 687 0.69 -18.85 -25.31
CA LEU A 687 0.41 -17.94 -24.18
C LEU A 687 -1.04 -17.99 -23.65
N PRO A 688 -2.09 -17.97 -24.53
CA PRO A 688 -3.48 -18.04 -24.06
C PRO A 688 -3.78 -19.32 -23.28
N ARG A 689 -3.15 -20.45 -23.65
CA ARG A 689 -3.35 -21.74 -22.97
C ARG A 689 -2.72 -21.76 -21.58
N ASN A 690 -1.61 -21.10 -21.41
CA ASN A 690 -1.03 -20.89 -20.07
C ASN A 690 -1.95 -20.03 -19.19
N ALA A 691 -2.54 -18.97 -19.72
CA ALA A 691 -3.52 -18.14 -19.01
C ALA A 691 -4.77 -18.93 -18.60
N PHE A 692 -5.31 -19.79 -19.49
CA PHE A 692 -6.42 -20.67 -19.15
C PHE A 692 -6.05 -21.68 -18.06
N SER A 693 -4.85 -22.25 -18.11
CA SER A 693 -4.34 -23.16 -17.07
C SER A 693 -4.28 -22.47 -15.71
N CYS A 694 -3.78 -21.24 -15.64
CA CYS A 694 -3.76 -20.43 -14.41
C CYS A 694 -5.19 -20.20 -13.88
N GLY A 695 -6.12 -19.78 -14.72
CA GLY A 695 -7.53 -19.57 -14.36
C GLY A 695 -8.21 -20.84 -13.84
N GLN A 696 -8.04 -21.96 -14.55
CA GLN A 696 -8.62 -23.25 -14.20
C GLN A 696 -8.05 -23.82 -12.89
N SER A 697 -6.76 -23.63 -12.60
CA SER A 697 -6.13 -24.05 -11.34
C SER A 697 -6.77 -23.39 -10.12
N ARG A 698 -7.19 -22.14 -10.25
CA ARG A 698 -7.88 -21.41 -9.18
C ARG A 698 -9.30 -21.91 -8.93
N GLN A 699 -9.92 -22.56 -9.90
CA GLN A 699 -11.27 -23.09 -9.84
C GLN A 699 -11.31 -24.61 -9.63
N ALA A 700 -10.15 -25.26 -9.56
CA ALA A 700 -10.03 -26.69 -9.36
C ALA A 700 -10.47 -27.09 -7.94
N VAL A 701 -11.15 -28.25 -7.84
CA VAL A 701 -11.48 -28.84 -6.55
C VAL A 701 -10.22 -29.48 -5.95
N SER A 702 -9.87 -29.12 -4.73
CA SER A 702 -8.69 -29.61 -4.01
C SER A 702 -8.98 -29.84 -2.53
N VAL A 703 -7.98 -30.24 -1.76
CA VAL A 703 -7.99 -30.03 -0.32
C VAL A 703 -7.66 -28.57 -0.06
N TYR A 704 -8.66 -27.71 0.05
CA TYR A 704 -8.49 -26.27 0.14
C TYR A 704 -7.93 -25.79 1.50
N HIS A 705 -8.07 -26.63 2.54
CA HIS A 705 -7.59 -26.38 3.90
C HIS A 705 -7.36 -27.73 4.57
N THR A 706 -6.18 -27.95 5.16
CA THR A 706 -5.86 -29.24 5.78
C THR A 706 -6.73 -29.55 6.99
N ASN A 707 -7.30 -28.53 7.61
CA ASN A 707 -8.18 -28.63 8.77
C ASN A 707 -9.63 -28.22 8.44
N TYR A 708 -10.10 -28.62 7.26
CA TYR A 708 -11.43 -28.22 6.75
C TYR A 708 -12.58 -28.65 7.66
N GLN A 709 -12.44 -29.75 8.41
CA GLN A 709 -13.45 -30.20 9.36
C GLN A 709 -13.64 -29.29 10.58
N ASN A 710 -12.64 -28.46 10.90
CA ASN A 710 -12.70 -27.50 12.00
C ASN A 710 -13.14 -26.09 11.55
N ARG A 711 -13.65 -25.96 10.32
CA ARG A 711 -14.13 -24.70 9.75
C ARG A 711 -15.64 -24.74 9.57
N MET A 712 -16.23 -23.55 9.59
CA MET A 712 -17.63 -23.31 9.26
C MET A 712 -17.69 -22.46 7.99
N ASP A 713 -17.35 -23.04 6.86
CA ASP A 713 -17.45 -22.35 5.57
C ASP A 713 -18.89 -22.43 5.03
N THR A 714 -19.37 -21.38 4.37
CA THR A 714 -20.71 -21.34 3.77
C THR A 714 -20.90 -22.50 2.78
N MET A 715 -19.86 -22.80 1.99
CA MET A 715 -19.74 -23.98 1.17
C MET A 715 -18.28 -24.35 0.98
N GLY A 716 -17.89 -25.56 1.37
CA GLY A 716 -16.56 -26.13 1.18
C GLY A 716 -16.65 -27.41 0.36
N VAL A 717 -15.79 -27.55 -0.66
CA VAL A 717 -15.73 -28.76 -1.48
C VAL A 717 -14.33 -29.35 -1.38
N VAL A 718 -14.22 -30.61 -1.04
CA VAL A 718 -12.94 -31.32 -0.82
C VAL A 718 -12.84 -32.51 -1.76
N LEU A 719 -11.71 -32.65 -2.44
CA LEU A 719 -11.40 -33.83 -3.27
C LEU A 719 -10.96 -34.98 -2.36
N ASN A 720 -11.69 -36.09 -2.39
CA ASN A 720 -11.46 -37.23 -1.47
C ASN A 720 -10.22 -38.05 -1.85
N TYR A 721 -10.04 -38.35 -3.12
CA TYR A 721 -8.98 -39.24 -3.63
C TYR A 721 -8.03 -38.48 -4.60
N GLY A 722 -7.60 -37.27 -4.19
CA GLY A 722 -6.64 -36.50 -4.95
C GLY A 722 -5.28 -37.19 -5.03
N GLN A 723 -4.61 -37.03 -6.15
CA GLN A 723 -3.29 -37.60 -6.42
C GLN A 723 -2.30 -36.51 -6.78
N THR A 724 -1.06 -36.66 -6.30
CA THR A 724 0.04 -35.83 -6.77
C THR A 724 0.28 -36.07 -8.26
N PRO A 725 0.44 -35.04 -9.09
CA PRO A 725 0.68 -35.23 -10.52
C PRO A 725 1.94 -36.06 -10.77
N LEU A 726 1.88 -36.98 -11.75
CA LEU A 726 3.05 -37.78 -12.18
C LEU A 726 4.19 -36.88 -12.69
N ILE A 727 3.82 -35.86 -13.46
CA ILE A 727 4.75 -34.83 -13.94
C ILE A 727 4.44 -33.53 -13.19
N GLN A 728 5.42 -33.02 -12.49
CA GLN A 728 5.29 -31.82 -11.69
C GLN A 728 6.54 -30.97 -11.78
N SER A 729 6.40 -29.67 -11.66
CA SER A 729 7.54 -28.78 -11.45
C SER A 729 8.10 -28.97 -10.04
N ASN A 730 9.38 -28.71 -9.85
CA ASN A 730 10.02 -28.72 -8.54
C ASN A 730 9.36 -27.71 -7.58
N PHE A 731 8.69 -26.71 -8.11
CA PHE A 731 7.94 -25.71 -7.39
C PHE A 731 6.78 -26.29 -6.55
N LEU A 732 6.15 -27.39 -6.97
CA LEU A 732 5.04 -28.00 -6.25
C LEU A 732 5.46 -28.86 -5.03
N GLN A 733 6.72 -29.10 -4.82
CA GLN A 733 7.23 -29.92 -3.72
C GLN A 733 6.66 -29.56 -2.34
N PRO A 734 6.60 -28.27 -1.93
CA PRO A 734 6.06 -27.89 -0.62
C PRO A 734 4.56 -28.12 -0.47
N PHE A 735 3.81 -28.27 -1.58
CA PHE A 735 2.35 -28.31 -1.60
C PHE A 735 1.77 -29.71 -1.94
N LYS A 736 2.56 -30.76 -1.86
CA LYS A 736 2.16 -32.14 -2.20
C LYS A 736 0.95 -32.66 -1.42
N SER A 737 0.71 -32.14 -0.21
CA SER A 737 -0.41 -32.52 0.65
C SER A 737 -1.76 -31.92 0.22
N LEU A 738 -1.78 -31.08 -0.81
CA LEU A 738 -2.95 -30.34 -1.28
C LEU A 738 -3.24 -30.63 -2.75
N PRO A 739 -3.47 -31.91 -3.14
CA PRO A 739 -3.69 -32.26 -4.54
C PRO A 739 -4.97 -31.65 -5.09
N CYS A 740 -4.91 -31.20 -6.34
CA CYS A 740 -6.04 -30.56 -7.03
C CYS A 740 -6.58 -31.36 -8.22
N GLY A 741 -6.32 -32.66 -8.28
CA GLY A 741 -6.77 -33.52 -9.34
C GLY A 741 -6.35 -34.98 -9.14
N ALA A 742 -6.46 -35.78 -10.19
CA ALA A 742 -6.05 -37.17 -10.24
C ALA A 742 -5.32 -37.45 -11.54
N ASN A 743 -4.46 -38.46 -11.54
CA ASN A 743 -3.76 -38.94 -12.74
C ASN A 743 -4.70 -39.81 -13.54
N ALA A 744 -5.36 -39.25 -14.54
CA ALA A 744 -6.34 -39.96 -15.40
C ALA A 744 -5.68 -40.49 -16.68
N ILE A 745 -6.12 -41.62 -17.17
CA ILE A 745 -5.78 -42.11 -18.51
C ILE A 745 -6.68 -41.35 -19.49
N VAL A 746 -6.10 -40.58 -20.39
CA VAL A 746 -6.83 -39.76 -21.38
C VAL A 746 -6.63 -40.34 -22.77
N ALA A 747 -7.72 -40.69 -23.45
CA ALA A 747 -7.72 -41.03 -24.85
C ALA A 747 -8.15 -39.85 -25.70
N ILE A 748 -7.29 -39.39 -26.61
CA ILE A 748 -7.56 -38.27 -27.53
C ILE A 748 -8.05 -38.85 -28.84
N MET A 749 -9.36 -38.86 -29.06
CA MET A 749 -9.96 -39.49 -30.22
C MET A 749 -11.38 -38.93 -30.47
N CYS A 750 -11.86 -38.99 -31.70
CA CYS A 750 -13.29 -38.81 -31.98
C CYS A 750 -14.02 -40.09 -31.55
N TYR A 751 -14.98 -39.97 -30.63
CA TYR A 751 -15.73 -41.12 -30.13
C TYR A 751 -17.23 -40.81 -30.07
N THR A 752 -18.01 -41.53 -30.92
CA THR A 752 -19.48 -41.44 -30.98
C THR A 752 -20.07 -40.02 -31.20
N GLY A 753 -19.30 -38.99 -31.41
CA GLY A 753 -19.73 -37.61 -31.56
C GLY A 753 -20.11 -36.86 -30.26
N TYR A 754 -20.15 -37.56 -29.11
CA TYR A 754 -20.52 -36.98 -27.83
C TYR A 754 -19.38 -36.22 -27.12
N ASN A 755 -18.15 -36.24 -27.67
CA ASN A 755 -17.00 -35.46 -27.20
C ASN A 755 -16.62 -34.34 -28.18
N THR A 756 -17.63 -33.81 -28.89
CA THR A 756 -17.43 -32.68 -29.81
C THR A 756 -17.20 -31.39 -29.02
N GLU A 757 -16.31 -30.50 -29.51
CA GLU A 757 -15.88 -29.26 -28.88
C GLU A 757 -15.26 -29.49 -27.49
N ASP A 758 -15.78 -28.91 -26.44
CA ASP A 758 -15.28 -29.02 -25.07
C ASP A 758 -15.89 -30.17 -24.26
N ALA A 759 -16.71 -31.01 -24.89
CA ALA A 759 -17.34 -32.13 -24.21
C ALA A 759 -16.34 -33.25 -23.91
N ILE A 760 -16.42 -33.81 -22.72
CA ILE A 760 -15.56 -34.88 -22.22
C ILE A 760 -16.41 -36.09 -21.82
N LEU A 761 -16.02 -37.27 -22.28
CA LEU A 761 -16.62 -38.52 -21.86
C LEU A 761 -15.81 -39.16 -20.74
N PHE A 762 -16.49 -39.57 -19.67
CA PHE A 762 -15.88 -40.29 -18.56
C PHE A 762 -16.27 -41.77 -18.57
N ASN A 763 -15.34 -42.63 -18.19
CA ASN A 763 -15.63 -44.03 -17.94
C ASN A 763 -16.46 -44.15 -16.65
N ARG A 764 -17.68 -44.69 -16.75
CA ARG A 764 -18.62 -44.87 -15.64
C ARG A 764 -18.03 -45.70 -14.50
N SER A 765 -17.41 -46.84 -14.81
CA SER A 765 -16.80 -47.70 -13.79
C SER A 765 -15.67 -47.01 -13.02
N SER A 766 -14.95 -46.06 -13.64
CA SER A 766 -13.93 -45.30 -12.97
C SER A 766 -14.53 -44.31 -11.97
N LEU A 767 -15.65 -43.68 -12.33
CA LEU A 767 -16.40 -42.80 -11.42
C LEU A 767 -17.00 -43.60 -10.25
N GLU A 768 -17.56 -44.76 -10.51
CA GLU A 768 -18.13 -45.65 -9.48
C GLU A 768 -17.05 -46.16 -8.50
N ARG A 769 -15.78 -46.25 -8.94
CA ARG A 769 -14.64 -46.58 -8.08
C ARG A 769 -14.09 -45.38 -7.29
N GLY A 770 -14.66 -44.19 -7.45
CA GLY A 770 -14.29 -43.01 -6.68
C GLY A 770 -13.42 -41.96 -7.39
N MET A 771 -13.21 -42.08 -8.71
CA MET A 771 -12.52 -41.06 -9.47
C MET A 771 -13.29 -39.74 -9.40
N PHE A 772 -12.61 -38.64 -9.03
CA PHE A 772 -13.20 -37.32 -8.82
C PHE A 772 -14.30 -37.23 -7.76
N ASN A 773 -14.34 -38.21 -6.85
CA ASN A 773 -15.26 -38.16 -5.72
C ASN A 773 -14.94 -36.98 -4.81
N THR A 774 -15.96 -36.21 -4.47
CA THR A 774 -15.85 -35.02 -3.63
C THR A 774 -16.83 -35.10 -2.46
N SER A 775 -16.43 -34.54 -1.33
CA SER A 775 -17.32 -34.21 -0.23
C SER A 775 -17.58 -32.74 -0.19
N TYR A 776 -18.84 -32.32 -0.05
CA TYR A 776 -19.16 -30.93 0.17
C TYR A 776 -19.72 -30.70 1.58
N PHE A 777 -19.37 -29.56 2.14
CA PHE A 777 -19.82 -29.10 3.45
C PHE A 777 -20.66 -27.85 3.24
N LYS A 778 -21.82 -27.78 3.85
CA LYS A 778 -22.71 -26.62 3.83
C LYS A 778 -22.99 -26.19 5.27
N THR A 779 -22.79 -24.90 5.55
CA THR A 779 -23.14 -24.29 6.83
C THR A 779 -24.48 -23.57 6.73
N TYR A 780 -25.32 -23.81 7.71
CA TYR A 780 -26.54 -23.06 7.98
C TYR A 780 -26.36 -22.28 9.26
N GLU A 781 -26.56 -20.98 9.19
CA GLU A 781 -26.35 -20.06 10.30
C GLU A 781 -27.59 -19.21 10.53
N VAL A 782 -27.89 -18.94 11.80
CA VAL A 782 -28.93 -18.01 12.21
C VAL A 782 -28.38 -17.12 13.29
N SER A 783 -28.58 -15.82 13.12
CA SER A 783 -28.20 -14.79 14.10
C SER A 783 -29.40 -13.89 14.40
N GLU A 784 -29.51 -13.42 15.64
CA GLU A 784 -30.36 -12.30 15.97
C GLU A 784 -29.87 -11.01 15.35
N SER A 785 -30.75 -10.25 14.69
CA SER A 785 -30.43 -8.90 14.24
C SER A 785 -30.82 -7.88 15.32
N ASN A 786 -30.04 -6.82 15.47
CA ASN A 786 -30.31 -5.75 16.43
C ASN A 786 -31.67 -5.09 16.13
N GLY A 787 -32.59 -5.21 17.06
CA GLY A 787 -33.95 -4.65 16.95
C GLY A 787 -35.05 -5.67 16.64
N ASP A 788 -34.70 -6.93 16.42
CA ASP A 788 -35.68 -8.00 16.25
C ASP A 788 -36.17 -8.54 17.61
N ILE A 789 -37.33 -9.24 17.57
CA ILE A 789 -37.86 -9.96 18.72
C ILE A 789 -36.85 -11.07 19.09
N PRO A 790 -36.51 -11.27 20.38
CA PRO A 790 -35.61 -12.30 20.80
C PRO A 790 -35.95 -13.68 20.23
N LEU A 791 -34.97 -14.38 19.68
CA LEU A 791 -35.13 -15.73 19.18
C LEU A 791 -35.00 -16.71 20.37
N VAL A 792 -36.00 -17.49 20.60
CA VAL A 792 -35.99 -18.56 21.63
C VAL A 792 -35.89 -19.90 20.90
N PHE A 793 -34.80 -20.63 21.13
CA PHE A 793 -34.66 -21.97 20.57
C PHE A 793 -35.56 -22.95 21.32
N GLN A 794 -36.27 -23.82 20.61
CA GLN A 794 -37.17 -24.80 21.20
C GLN A 794 -36.87 -26.19 20.67
N GLY A 795 -36.64 -27.16 21.59
CA GLY A 795 -36.46 -28.55 21.27
C GLY A 795 -37.70 -29.18 20.62
N SER A 796 -37.49 -30.20 19.79
CA SER A 796 -38.54 -31.06 19.18
C SER A 796 -38.05 -32.51 19.13
N THR A 797 -38.84 -33.42 18.60
CA THR A 797 -38.47 -34.83 18.45
C THR A 797 -37.19 -35.07 17.65
N ASN A 798 -36.81 -34.15 16.79
CA ASN A 798 -35.62 -34.25 15.90
C ASN A 798 -34.55 -33.23 16.23
N THR A 799 -34.76 -32.37 17.21
CA THR A 799 -33.81 -31.37 17.65
C THR A 799 -33.53 -31.53 19.14
N ASP A 800 -32.36 -31.09 19.59
CA ASP A 800 -31.99 -31.05 21.01
C ASP A 800 -32.80 -29.98 21.77
N GLU A 801 -32.52 -29.84 23.08
CA GLU A 801 -33.16 -28.83 23.93
C GLU A 801 -32.92 -27.40 23.44
N ASN A 802 -31.84 -27.16 22.73
CA ASN A 802 -31.47 -25.90 22.12
C ASN A 802 -32.10 -25.68 20.72
N GLY A 803 -33.00 -26.56 20.29
CA GLY A 803 -33.64 -26.43 18.97
C GLY A 803 -32.77 -26.71 17.76
N ILE A 804 -31.57 -27.30 17.95
CA ILE A 804 -30.60 -27.64 16.91
C ILE A 804 -30.67 -29.15 16.62
N VAL A 805 -30.58 -29.54 15.35
CA VAL A 805 -30.55 -30.95 14.92
C VAL A 805 -29.33 -31.66 15.53
N GLN A 806 -29.53 -32.91 15.95
CA GLN A 806 -28.45 -33.70 16.57
C GLN A 806 -27.37 -34.09 15.56
N MET A 807 -26.12 -34.16 16.04
CA MET A 807 -25.00 -34.64 15.19
C MET A 807 -25.29 -36.07 14.68
N ASN A 808 -24.74 -36.38 13.52
CA ASN A 808 -24.93 -37.63 12.77
C ASN A 808 -26.35 -37.88 12.24
N THR A 809 -27.28 -36.95 12.40
CA THR A 809 -28.63 -37.09 11.81
C THR A 809 -28.54 -37.07 10.29
N GLU A 810 -29.25 -37.97 9.62
CA GLU A 810 -29.42 -37.98 8.17
C GLU A 810 -30.29 -36.77 7.78
N VAL A 811 -29.79 -35.96 6.89
CA VAL A 811 -30.46 -34.75 6.41
C VAL A 811 -31.16 -35.05 5.09
N ARG A 812 -32.46 -34.81 5.07
CA ARG A 812 -33.34 -34.85 3.86
C ARG A 812 -34.03 -33.48 3.71
N PRO A 813 -34.64 -33.20 2.56
CA PRO A 813 -35.26 -31.90 2.33
C PRO A 813 -36.36 -31.51 3.35
N ASP A 814 -36.95 -32.46 4.04
CA ASP A 814 -37.96 -32.27 5.10
C ASP A 814 -37.40 -32.23 6.51
N THR A 815 -36.06 -32.42 6.69
CA THR A 815 -35.43 -32.43 8.00
C THR A 815 -35.32 -31.01 8.55
N VAL A 816 -35.84 -30.80 9.78
CA VAL A 816 -35.67 -29.50 10.49
C VAL A 816 -34.26 -29.44 11.04
N LEU A 817 -33.46 -28.48 10.53
CA LEU A 817 -32.08 -28.24 10.98
C LEU A 817 -32.06 -27.40 12.24
N MET A 818 -32.87 -26.34 12.30
CA MET A 818 -32.99 -25.45 13.45
C MET A 818 -34.44 -25.04 13.66
N ARG A 819 -34.87 -25.00 14.90
CA ARG A 819 -36.19 -24.59 15.31
C ARG A 819 -36.12 -23.45 16.31
N MET A 820 -36.82 -22.36 16.02
CA MET A 820 -36.83 -21.20 16.88
C MET A 820 -38.21 -20.56 16.95
N ALA A 821 -38.52 -19.96 18.06
CA ALA A 821 -39.70 -19.13 18.24
C ALA A 821 -39.33 -17.65 18.12
N GLN A 822 -40.09 -16.91 17.33
CA GLN A 822 -39.97 -15.47 17.18
C GLN A 822 -41.33 -14.85 17.57
N GLY A 823 -41.49 -14.43 18.83
CA GLY A 823 -42.77 -14.10 19.38
C GLY A 823 -43.73 -15.34 19.42
N ASP A 824 -44.94 -15.20 18.88
CA ASP A 824 -45.92 -16.30 18.82
C ASP A 824 -45.74 -17.22 17.61
N SER A 825 -44.76 -16.97 16.73
CA SER A 825 -44.53 -17.77 15.53
C SER A 825 -43.32 -18.73 15.71
N ILE A 826 -43.48 -19.97 15.25
CA ILE A 826 -42.40 -20.93 15.17
C ILE A 826 -41.84 -20.92 13.77
N LYS A 827 -40.51 -20.69 13.70
CA LYS A 827 -39.74 -20.71 12.45
C LYS A 827 -38.87 -21.96 12.42
N ASN A 828 -39.03 -22.77 11.38
CA ASN A 828 -38.15 -23.91 11.13
C ASN A 828 -37.26 -23.63 9.95
N ILE A 829 -35.99 -24.01 10.03
CA ILE A 829 -35.03 -23.93 8.95
C ILE A 829 -34.82 -25.33 8.40
N TYR A 830 -34.97 -25.47 7.11
CA TYR A 830 -34.81 -26.67 6.34
C TYR A 830 -33.59 -26.59 5.42
N PRO A 831 -32.96 -27.71 5.03
CA PRO A 831 -31.96 -27.74 3.98
C PRO A 831 -32.56 -27.30 2.65
N ASN A 832 -31.72 -26.85 1.72
CA ASN A 832 -32.15 -26.59 0.36
C ASN A 832 -32.60 -27.93 -0.30
N ARG A 833 -33.54 -27.83 -1.28
CA ARG A 833 -34.22 -29.00 -1.86
C ARG A 833 -33.30 -30.09 -2.43
N ASP A 834 -32.11 -29.70 -2.91
CA ASP A 834 -31.16 -30.61 -3.57
C ASP A 834 -30.03 -31.03 -2.62
N GLN A 835 -30.17 -30.78 -1.31
CA GLN A 835 -29.11 -31.08 -0.33
C GLN A 835 -29.54 -32.24 0.55
N GLU A 836 -28.85 -33.35 0.37
CA GLU A 836 -28.93 -34.55 1.20
C GLU A 836 -27.55 -34.82 1.81
N GLY A 837 -27.52 -35.37 3.01
CA GLY A 837 -26.25 -35.62 3.68
C GLY A 837 -26.42 -36.04 5.12
N ARG A 838 -25.44 -35.72 5.93
CA ARG A 838 -25.43 -36.00 7.37
C ARG A 838 -24.91 -34.81 8.12
N VAL A 839 -25.46 -34.55 9.30
CA VAL A 839 -24.97 -33.47 10.17
C VAL A 839 -23.61 -33.86 10.73
N ASP A 840 -22.58 -33.08 10.36
CA ASP A 840 -21.20 -33.30 10.81
C ASP A 840 -20.97 -32.64 12.15
N ARG A 841 -21.34 -31.35 12.30
CA ARG A 841 -21.16 -30.57 13.51
C ARG A 841 -22.28 -29.57 13.74
N THR A 842 -22.49 -29.22 15.00
CA THR A 842 -23.33 -28.14 15.50
C THR A 842 -22.55 -27.28 16.50
N PHE A 843 -22.72 -25.96 16.41
CA PHE A 843 -22.06 -25.00 17.33
C PHE A 843 -23.10 -24.08 17.94
#